data_e7389721e34719acd5910f3d389ead48
#
_entry.id   e7389721e34719acd5910f3d389ead48
#
_cell.length_a   1.000
_cell.length_b   1.000
_cell.length_c   1.000
_cell.angle_alpha   90.00
_cell.angle_beta   90.00
_cell.angle_gamma   90.00
#
_symmetry.space_group_name_H-M   'P 1'
#
loop_
_entity.id
_entity.type
_entity.pdbx_description
1 polymer ?
#
loop_
_entity_poly.entity_id
_entity_poly.type
_entity_poly.pdbx_seq_one_letter_code
_entity_poly.pdbx_strand_id
1 'polypeptide(L)'
;MYKYFATCPKGMEQLLAAELTELGASGVRETTAGVAFSGDLETGYRSAMWSRFSSRILFSLTDFEADDDLSLYLGISSYAWEDLFSVEKTISVSFSGQNSEIRSTEYGAVKVKDAIVDRFRKKLGSRPSVDRKKPDVLIYVHLDRKSHVSVSIDISGESLHRREYRAKAGTAPIKENLAAVMVRRSGWDGSTNFIDPMCGSGTILIEAALMALHMAPGLRRKRLGFANLLIHDGALWEKVRAEAEETAREYQEKGLPGKIMGFDRDPEIIGIARENAEKAGVADFVSFGVSELRDLRNPFDGAPAVMVTNPPYGERLGNVKDLLTVYRELGDVLKKEFPGSTAAVISSSKDLLSYIRLRASKVYHLFNGSLSCELRVYSLRKRDEAGGRAASESGNAAPSAESLSESATAFLNRFRKNFKRLSKWASREGAEAWRAYDADLPDYNAAIDIYRDCAVIQEYRAPKEIPEYEAHRRLLDMVECVRMATGFEGKRIFLKQRRRQSAGNQYTGGEASGHDDRLELLVTEYGVKYLVNLTDRIDTGIFPDYRLVRRYIREHAKGRSFLNLFCYTGTSSVAAALGGAASVVSVDMSSTYLDWTRENFRLNGIDTSDASRYRFVKADCVRWLRTAKDEGKKYDLVLFDPPTFSNSKSMSGVFSVQDDYLEMLRLISELLTDDGLIIFSNNYRGFTLDPEAVEGLGLSAEDVTARTIPEDYRRTPKIHCCYLVRKICR
;
A
#
# COMPACT_ATOMS: atom_id res chain seq x y z
N MET A 1 6.16 9.03 48.55
CA MET A 1 5.29 9.16 47.39
C MET A 1 6.20 9.46 46.20
N TYR A 2 6.19 8.61 45.15
CA TYR A 2 7.03 8.72 43.97
C TYR A 2 6.29 9.36 42.80
N LYS A 3 7.03 9.93 41.87
CA LYS A 3 6.49 10.45 40.59
C LYS A 3 6.71 9.47 39.47
N TYR A 4 5.73 9.31 38.63
CA TYR A 4 5.76 8.42 37.47
C TYR A 4 5.27 9.12 36.21
N PHE A 5 5.64 8.58 35.07
CA PHE A 5 5.12 8.99 33.79
C PHE A 5 4.79 7.76 32.92
N ALA A 6 3.52 7.61 32.57
CA ALA A 6 3.07 6.56 31.66
C ALA A 6 3.04 7.07 30.23
N THR A 7 3.83 6.50 29.34
CA THR A 7 3.81 6.86 27.90
C THR A 7 2.70 6.13 27.16
N CYS A 8 2.03 6.79 26.22
CA CYS A 8 1.09 6.17 25.32
C CYS A 8 1.13 6.82 23.92
N PRO A 9 0.62 6.17 22.87
CA PRO A 9 0.37 6.83 21.60
C PRO A 9 -0.64 7.96 21.75
N LYS A 10 -0.49 9.01 20.94
CA LYS A 10 -1.39 10.17 20.94
C LYS A 10 -2.85 9.75 20.71
N GLY A 11 -3.76 10.34 21.47
CA GLY A 11 -5.21 10.06 21.44
C GLY A 11 -5.67 8.99 22.44
N MET A 12 -4.74 8.42 23.23
CA MET A 12 -5.04 7.44 24.27
C MET A 12 -4.93 8.02 25.69
N GLU A 13 -4.48 9.26 25.84
CA GLU A 13 -4.12 9.88 27.11
C GLU A 13 -5.29 9.87 28.12
N GLN A 14 -6.50 10.21 27.67
CA GLN A 14 -7.70 10.21 28.50
C GLN A 14 -8.04 8.83 29.08
N LEU A 15 -7.96 7.78 28.24
CA LEU A 15 -8.22 6.41 28.70
C LEU A 15 -7.15 5.93 29.68
N LEU A 16 -5.89 6.26 29.41
CA LEU A 16 -4.78 5.94 30.29
C LEU A 16 -4.89 6.66 31.64
N ALA A 17 -5.30 7.94 31.63
CA ALA A 17 -5.51 8.70 32.88
C ALA A 17 -6.61 8.07 33.76
N ALA A 18 -7.73 7.67 33.17
CA ALA A 18 -8.79 6.95 33.86
C ALA A 18 -8.29 5.61 34.43
N GLU A 19 -7.60 4.80 33.61
CA GLU A 19 -7.02 3.52 34.04
C GLU A 19 -6.05 3.66 35.21
N LEU A 20 -5.14 4.63 35.15
CA LEU A 20 -4.18 4.89 36.26
C LEU A 20 -4.88 5.32 37.54
N THR A 21 -5.95 6.11 37.45
CA THR A 21 -6.77 6.50 38.58
C THR A 21 -7.43 5.28 39.23
N GLU A 22 -8.00 4.37 38.41
CA GLU A 22 -8.57 3.09 38.86
C GLU A 22 -7.52 2.19 39.55
N LEU A 23 -6.24 2.30 39.15
CA LEU A 23 -5.12 1.56 39.71
C LEU A 23 -4.53 2.21 40.99
N GLY A 24 -5.16 3.25 41.51
CA GLY A 24 -4.78 3.93 42.78
C GLY A 24 -3.76 5.05 42.59
N ALA A 25 -3.51 5.53 41.38
CA ALA A 25 -2.64 6.68 41.15
C ALA A 25 -3.31 8.00 41.64
N SER A 26 -2.49 8.90 42.14
CA SER A 26 -2.88 10.26 42.56
C SER A 26 -2.19 11.31 41.68
N GLY A 27 -2.72 12.54 41.68
CA GLY A 27 -2.15 13.65 40.94
C GLY A 27 -2.06 13.36 39.41
N VAL A 28 -3.02 12.58 38.91
CA VAL A 28 -3.07 12.14 37.49
C VAL A 28 -3.30 13.34 36.58
N ARG A 29 -2.41 13.55 35.61
CA ARG A 29 -2.45 14.69 34.69
C ARG A 29 -2.07 14.24 33.26
N GLU A 30 -2.98 14.46 32.32
CA GLU A 30 -2.72 14.24 30.90
C GLU A 30 -1.67 15.24 30.39
N THR A 31 -0.78 14.74 29.54
CA THR A 31 0.25 15.53 28.83
C THR A 31 0.34 15.08 27.40
N THR A 32 1.18 15.71 26.59
CA THR A 32 1.44 15.24 25.24
C THR A 32 2.12 13.86 25.27
N ALA A 33 1.49 12.85 24.63
CA ALA A 33 1.99 11.48 24.51
C ALA A 33 2.16 10.69 25.81
N GLY A 34 1.41 11.05 26.87
CA GLY A 34 1.45 10.30 28.12
C GLY A 34 0.70 10.97 29.28
N VAL A 35 0.82 10.36 30.44
CA VAL A 35 0.14 10.76 31.66
C VAL A 35 1.14 10.79 32.83
N ALA A 36 1.28 11.93 33.48
CA ALA A 36 2.03 12.06 34.71
C ALA A 36 1.14 11.68 35.91
N PHE A 37 1.69 10.96 36.87
CA PHE A 37 0.96 10.56 38.07
C PHE A 37 1.91 10.35 39.25
N SER A 38 1.35 10.21 40.44
CA SER A 38 2.09 9.96 41.67
C SER A 38 1.48 8.76 42.42
N GLY A 39 2.31 8.07 43.18
CA GLY A 39 1.90 6.94 44.02
C GLY A 39 3.03 6.40 44.86
N ASP A 40 2.76 5.34 45.58
CA ASP A 40 3.80 4.55 46.25
C ASP A 40 4.43 3.51 45.32
N LEU A 41 5.22 2.61 45.85
CA LEU A 41 5.86 1.56 45.07
C LEU A 41 4.83 0.54 44.53
N GLU A 42 3.78 0.25 45.33
CA GLU A 42 2.67 -0.63 44.94
C GLU A 42 1.92 -0.07 43.76
N THR A 43 1.63 1.23 43.72
CA THR A 43 1.01 1.91 42.57
C THR A 43 1.86 1.77 41.32
N GLY A 44 3.19 1.89 41.39
CA GLY A 44 4.10 1.63 40.28
C GLY A 44 4.02 0.20 39.78
N TYR A 45 4.00 -0.78 40.64
CA TYR A 45 3.88 -2.21 40.30
C TYR A 45 2.52 -2.52 39.69
N ARG A 46 1.42 -2.03 40.30
CA ARG A 46 0.07 -2.19 39.74
C ARG A 46 -0.04 -1.58 38.35
N SER A 47 0.54 -0.39 38.15
CA SER A 47 0.57 0.24 36.82
C SER A 47 1.32 -0.60 35.80
N ALA A 48 2.46 -1.20 36.14
CA ALA A 48 3.23 -2.08 35.26
C ALA A 48 2.53 -3.43 34.98
N MET A 49 1.75 -3.96 35.95
CA MET A 49 1.00 -5.21 35.85
C MET A 49 -0.28 -5.06 35.03
N TRP A 50 -1.06 -4.02 35.31
CA TRP A 50 -2.46 -3.91 34.86
C TRP A 50 -2.70 -2.95 33.71
N SER A 51 -1.77 -1.99 33.45
CA SER A 51 -2.04 -1.01 32.39
C SER A 51 -2.07 -1.65 31.01
N ARG A 52 -3.22 -1.51 30.34
CA ARG A 52 -3.48 -1.97 28.98
C ARG A 52 -3.12 -0.94 27.92
N PHE A 53 -3.23 0.36 28.29
CA PHE A 53 -3.12 1.47 27.34
C PHE A 53 -1.72 2.07 27.31
N SER A 54 -0.92 1.92 28.36
CA SER A 54 0.45 2.44 28.38
C SER A 54 1.38 1.66 27.46
N SER A 55 2.39 2.36 26.96
CA SER A 55 3.53 1.77 26.27
C SER A 55 4.67 1.48 27.23
N ARG A 56 4.90 2.37 28.20
CA ARG A 56 5.92 2.25 29.26
C ARG A 56 5.47 2.96 30.49
N ILE A 57 5.94 2.51 31.66
CA ILE A 57 5.86 3.23 32.92
C ILE A 57 7.27 3.67 33.28
N LEU A 58 7.47 4.97 33.40
CA LEU A 58 8.73 5.60 33.74
C LEU A 58 8.69 6.07 35.18
N PHE A 59 9.68 5.68 35.96
CA PHE A 59 9.90 6.16 37.33
C PHE A 59 10.75 7.42 37.26
N SER A 60 10.19 8.57 37.67
CA SER A 60 10.86 9.86 37.58
C SER A 60 11.88 10.02 38.72
N LEU A 61 13.12 10.38 38.34
CA LEU A 61 14.23 10.49 39.28
C LEU A 61 14.50 11.94 39.71
N THR A 62 14.73 12.79 38.69
CA THR A 62 15.13 14.18 38.90
C THR A 62 14.78 15.04 37.70
N ASP A 63 14.63 16.32 37.96
CA ASP A 63 14.44 17.35 36.92
C ASP A 63 15.45 18.49 37.18
N PHE A 64 16.04 19.07 36.12
CA PHE A 64 16.98 20.19 36.20
C PHE A 64 17.02 20.95 34.88
N GLU A 65 17.66 22.11 34.85
CA GLU A 65 17.88 22.90 33.62
C GLU A 65 19.27 22.64 33.06
N ALA A 66 19.37 22.51 31.74
CA ALA A 66 20.62 22.30 31.04
C ALA A 66 20.60 23.04 29.68
N ASP A 67 21.24 24.19 29.65
CA ASP A 67 21.35 24.99 28.43
C ASP A 67 22.38 24.43 27.46
N ASP A 68 23.42 23.78 27.96
CA ASP A 68 24.52 23.20 27.20
C ASP A 68 24.85 21.77 27.65
N ASP A 69 25.84 21.18 26.99
CA ASP A 69 26.31 19.82 27.27
C ASP A 69 27.05 19.67 28.60
N LEU A 70 27.67 20.75 29.12
CA LEU A 70 28.32 20.73 30.42
C LEU A 70 27.27 20.73 31.54
N SER A 71 26.29 21.59 31.49
CA SER A 71 25.18 21.62 32.44
C SER A 71 24.36 20.31 32.45
N LEU A 72 24.14 19.69 31.29
CA LEU A 72 23.56 18.36 31.18
C LEU A 72 24.44 17.31 31.90
N TYR A 73 25.75 17.29 31.62
CA TYR A 73 26.67 16.36 32.24
C TYR A 73 26.70 16.53 33.81
N LEU A 74 26.77 17.76 34.29
CA LEU A 74 26.83 18.05 35.71
C LEU A 74 25.53 17.67 36.41
N GLY A 75 24.36 18.00 35.82
CA GLY A 75 23.07 17.61 36.34
C GLY A 75 22.91 16.11 36.48
N ILE A 76 23.27 15.34 35.43
CA ILE A 76 23.25 13.88 35.48
C ILE A 76 24.23 13.33 36.52
N SER A 77 25.47 13.86 36.58
CA SER A 77 26.50 13.39 37.52
C SER A 77 26.14 13.71 38.98
N SER A 78 25.28 14.68 39.24
CA SER A 78 24.85 15.06 40.63
C SER A 78 23.96 14.01 41.28
N TYR A 79 23.19 13.24 40.48
CA TYR A 79 22.28 12.23 40.97
C TYR A 79 23.04 10.99 41.52
N ALA A 80 22.58 10.42 42.64
CA ALA A 80 23.19 9.26 43.30
C ALA A 80 22.79 7.94 42.61
N TRP A 81 23.36 7.67 41.45
CA TRP A 81 23.05 6.48 40.64
C TRP A 81 23.39 5.18 41.34
N GLU A 82 24.44 5.20 42.17
CA GLU A 82 24.92 4.07 42.99
C GLU A 82 23.90 3.62 44.05
N ASP A 83 22.97 4.49 44.48
CA ASP A 83 21.89 4.15 45.37
C ASP A 83 20.67 3.55 44.67
N LEU A 84 20.67 3.59 43.34
CA LEU A 84 19.52 3.16 42.54
C LEU A 84 19.71 1.79 41.91
N PHE A 85 20.91 1.46 41.43
CA PHE A 85 21.24 0.14 40.88
C PHE A 85 22.70 -0.21 41.05
N SER A 86 22.99 -1.53 41.10
CA SER A 86 24.35 -2.05 41.25
C SER A 86 25.20 -1.82 40.00
N VAL A 87 26.52 -1.59 40.19
CA VAL A 87 27.52 -1.44 39.13
C VAL A 87 27.60 -2.65 38.18
N GLU A 88 27.13 -3.81 38.60
CA GLU A 88 27.10 -5.04 37.80
C GLU A 88 25.98 -5.03 36.74
N LYS A 89 25.00 -4.13 36.87
CA LYS A 89 23.90 -4.02 35.92
C LYS A 89 24.33 -3.33 34.64
N THR A 90 23.80 -3.79 33.53
CA THR A 90 23.99 -3.15 32.21
C THR A 90 23.01 -1.98 32.03
N ILE A 91 23.49 -0.90 31.43
CA ILE A 91 22.69 0.31 31.21
C ILE A 91 22.53 0.63 29.72
N SER A 92 21.44 1.32 29.40
CA SER A 92 21.29 2.03 28.13
C SER A 92 20.58 3.37 28.36
N VAL A 93 20.88 4.36 27.53
CA VAL A 93 20.26 5.69 27.60
C VAL A 93 19.43 5.93 26.35
N SER A 94 18.19 6.30 26.54
CA SER A 94 17.30 6.83 25.52
C SER A 94 17.13 8.32 25.72
N PHE A 95 17.66 9.13 24.81
CA PHE A 95 17.59 10.59 24.85
C PHE A 95 16.61 11.09 23.82
N SER A 96 15.75 12.03 24.19
CA SER A 96 14.75 12.64 23.32
C SER A 96 14.68 14.15 23.51
N GLY A 97 14.21 14.84 22.46
CA GLY A 97 14.15 16.31 22.47
C GLY A 97 15.46 16.97 22.08
N GLN A 98 15.46 18.30 22.10
CA GLN A 98 16.58 19.15 21.72
C GLN A 98 16.36 20.60 22.19
N ASN A 99 17.44 21.35 22.39
CA ASN A 99 17.42 22.80 22.55
C ASN A 99 18.32 23.47 21.51
N SER A 100 18.71 24.74 21.69
CA SER A 100 19.58 25.49 20.77
C SER A 100 20.98 24.91 20.65
N GLU A 101 21.53 24.33 21.71
CA GLU A 101 22.91 23.84 21.81
C GLU A 101 22.96 22.32 21.61
N ILE A 102 22.11 21.55 22.27
CA ILE A 102 22.07 20.07 22.20
C ILE A 102 21.07 19.68 21.13
N ARG A 103 21.51 19.55 19.87
CA ARG A 103 20.68 19.25 18.68
C ARG A 103 20.66 17.76 18.30
N SER A 104 21.66 16.99 18.75
CA SER A 104 21.77 15.57 18.44
C SER A 104 21.34 14.71 19.62
N THR A 105 20.31 13.91 19.43
CA THR A 105 19.83 12.96 20.45
C THR A 105 20.85 11.85 20.73
N GLU A 106 21.65 11.46 19.72
CA GLU A 106 22.73 10.48 19.89
C GLU A 106 23.86 11.05 20.75
N TYR A 107 24.26 12.29 20.48
CA TYR A 107 25.26 12.99 21.28
C TYR A 107 24.79 13.16 22.73
N GLY A 108 23.52 13.62 22.95
CA GLY A 108 22.93 13.75 24.27
C GLY A 108 22.94 12.41 25.04
N ALA A 109 22.57 11.32 24.38
CA ALA A 109 22.59 9.98 24.98
C ALA A 109 24.01 9.54 25.42
N VAL A 110 25.02 9.83 24.60
CA VAL A 110 26.43 9.54 24.94
C VAL A 110 26.88 10.38 26.13
N LYS A 111 26.57 11.67 26.15
CA LYS A 111 26.92 12.58 27.25
C LYS A 111 26.31 12.15 28.57
N VAL A 112 25.03 11.79 28.59
CA VAL A 112 24.34 11.25 29.76
C VAL A 112 24.99 9.95 30.24
N LYS A 113 25.26 9.02 29.30
CA LYS A 113 25.94 7.76 29.64
C LYS A 113 27.31 8.01 30.26
N ASP A 114 28.12 8.94 29.70
CA ASP A 114 29.46 9.27 30.23
C ASP A 114 29.35 9.84 31.64
N ALA A 115 28.42 10.74 31.90
CA ALA A 115 28.17 11.32 33.23
C ALA A 115 27.86 10.26 34.29
N ILE A 116 27.01 9.26 33.94
CA ILE A 116 26.66 8.15 34.84
C ILE A 116 27.90 7.27 35.09
N VAL A 117 28.58 6.85 34.05
CA VAL A 117 29.77 5.98 34.13
C VAL A 117 30.88 6.63 34.94
N ASP A 118 31.15 7.92 34.75
CA ASP A 118 32.20 8.64 35.48
C ASP A 118 31.85 8.83 36.94
N ARG A 119 30.56 9.03 37.27
CA ARG A 119 30.13 9.02 38.67
C ARG A 119 30.39 7.68 39.34
N PHE A 120 30.03 6.56 38.75
CA PHE A 120 30.30 5.23 39.29
C PHE A 120 31.81 5.00 39.48
N ARG A 121 32.63 5.39 38.50
CA ARG A 121 34.10 5.31 38.62
C ARG A 121 34.63 6.13 39.82
N LYS A 122 34.13 7.35 39.97
CA LYS A 122 34.54 8.25 41.04
C LYS A 122 34.13 7.74 42.42
N LYS A 123 32.97 7.08 42.53
CA LYS A 123 32.41 6.63 43.82
C LYS A 123 32.82 5.21 44.17
N LEU A 124 32.85 4.30 43.23
CA LEU A 124 33.05 2.86 43.45
C LEU A 124 34.30 2.29 42.80
N GLY A 125 35.09 3.09 42.06
CA GLY A 125 36.27 2.61 41.35
C GLY A 125 35.97 1.72 40.10
N SER A 126 34.71 1.41 39.84
CA SER A 126 34.25 0.58 38.74
C SER A 126 33.07 1.25 38.01
N ARG A 127 32.66 0.70 36.88
CA ARG A 127 31.60 1.28 36.05
C ARG A 127 30.60 0.24 35.55
N PRO A 128 29.32 0.56 35.35
CA PRO A 128 28.36 -0.32 34.68
C PRO A 128 28.73 -0.52 33.19
N SER A 129 28.42 -1.70 32.66
CA SER A 129 28.55 -2.01 31.24
C SER A 129 27.36 -1.47 30.45
N VAL A 130 27.55 -1.24 29.14
CA VAL A 130 26.50 -0.75 28.25
C VAL A 130 26.00 -1.88 27.36
N ASP A 131 24.68 -2.14 27.41
CA ASP A 131 23.99 -3.02 26.47
C ASP A 131 22.85 -2.26 25.80
N ARG A 132 22.99 -1.97 24.49
CA ARG A 132 21.99 -1.25 23.72
C ARG A 132 20.78 -2.11 23.34
N LYS A 133 20.91 -3.44 23.36
CA LYS A 133 19.85 -4.35 22.91
C LYS A 133 18.96 -4.83 24.04
N LYS A 134 19.56 -5.23 25.17
CA LYS A 134 18.84 -5.81 26.31
C LYS A 134 19.42 -5.30 27.63
N PRO A 135 19.39 -3.99 27.90
CA PRO A 135 19.90 -3.43 29.14
C PRO A 135 19.09 -3.93 30.35
N ASP A 136 19.75 -4.03 31.50
CA ASP A 136 19.08 -4.27 32.78
C ASP A 136 18.34 -3.00 33.25
N VAL A 137 18.97 -1.83 33.03
CA VAL A 137 18.42 -0.53 33.41
C VAL A 137 18.38 0.38 32.17
N LEU A 138 17.17 0.77 31.78
CA LEU A 138 16.95 1.69 30.66
C LEU A 138 16.60 3.08 31.20
N ILE A 139 17.48 4.04 30.95
CA ILE A 139 17.38 5.42 31.43
C ILE A 139 16.79 6.28 30.32
N TYR A 140 15.72 6.99 30.62
CA TYR A 140 15.05 7.95 29.74
C TYR A 140 15.40 9.37 30.15
N VAL A 141 15.90 10.15 29.20
CA VAL A 141 16.16 11.57 29.36
C VAL A 141 15.41 12.34 28.28
N HIS A 142 14.64 13.31 28.73
CA HIS A 142 13.93 14.21 27.83
C HIS A 142 14.40 15.64 28.07
N LEU A 143 14.87 16.31 26.99
CA LEU A 143 15.26 17.71 26.98
C LEU A 143 14.21 18.50 26.18
N ASP A 144 13.50 19.40 26.85
CA ASP A 144 12.54 20.23 26.18
C ASP A 144 13.19 21.47 25.51
N ARG A 145 12.42 22.21 24.74
CA ARG A 145 12.91 23.43 24.03
C ARG A 145 13.25 24.59 24.99
N LYS A 146 12.88 24.50 26.27
CA LYS A 146 13.15 25.49 27.32
C LYS A 146 14.34 25.05 28.16
N SER A 147 15.14 24.10 27.69
CA SER A 147 16.29 23.56 28.42
C SER A 147 15.97 22.77 29.68
N HIS A 148 14.69 22.42 29.90
CA HIS A 148 14.32 21.57 31.03
C HIS A 148 14.59 20.11 30.74
N VAL A 149 15.35 19.45 31.62
CA VAL A 149 15.72 18.03 31.54
C VAL A 149 14.95 17.23 32.53
N SER A 150 14.23 16.21 32.09
CA SER A 150 13.58 15.21 32.95
C SER A 150 14.29 13.87 32.79
N VAL A 151 14.66 13.26 33.92
CA VAL A 151 15.37 11.98 33.99
C VAL A 151 14.49 10.93 34.65
N SER A 152 14.33 9.79 33.99
CA SER A 152 13.48 8.69 34.49
C SER A 152 14.11 7.34 34.18
N ILE A 153 13.65 6.29 34.86
CA ILE A 153 13.97 4.89 34.54
C ILE A 153 12.71 4.16 34.07
N ASP A 154 12.86 3.35 33.05
CA ASP A 154 11.81 2.45 32.60
C ASP A 154 11.66 1.27 33.55
N ILE A 155 10.60 1.26 34.33
CA ILE A 155 10.27 0.16 35.24
C ILE A 155 9.50 -0.97 34.55
N SER A 156 9.09 -0.77 33.29
CA SER A 156 8.42 -1.80 32.49
C SER A 156 9.38 -2.86 31.94
N GLY A 157 10.67 -2.53 31.76
CA GLY A 157 11.69 -3.37 31.15
C GLY A 157 11.60 -3.42 29.63
N GLU A 158 10.51 -3.91 29.08
CA GLU A 158 10.17 -3.85 27.65
C GLU A 158 8.86 -3.10 27.46
N SER A 159 8.57 -2.68 26.22
CA SER A 159 7.33 -1.98 25.95
C SER A 159 6.10 -2.83 26.32
N LEU A 160 5.17 -2.25 27.10
CA LEU A 160 4.04 -2.97 27.68
C LEU A 160 3.05 -3.52 26.64
N HIS A 161 3.03 -2.97 25.42
CA HIS A 161 2.21 -3.55 24.35
C HIS A 161 2.68 -4.96 23.94
N ARG A 162 3.95 -5.35 24.18
CA ARG A 162 4.42 -6.70 24.00
C ARG A 162 3.95 -7.60 25.13
N ARG A 163 2.79 -8.24 24.95
CA ARG A 163 2.17 -9.12 25.96
C ARG A 163 2.79 -10.51 26.03
N GLU A 164 3.79 -10.82 25.18
CA GLU A 164 4.50 -12.13 25.07
C GLU A 164 3.64 -13.32 24.60
N TYR A 165 2.35 -13.13 24.27
CA TYR A 165 1.53 -14.20 23.69
C TYR A 165 1.71 -14.34 22.18
N ARG A 166 2.26 -13.36 21.50
CA ARG A 166 2.40 -13.37 20.04
C ARG A 166 3.53 -14.30 19.59
N ALA A 167 3.16 -15.45 19.00
CA ALA A 167 4.11 -16.42 18.47
C ALA A 167 4.72 -15.97 17.14
N LYS A 168 3.86 -15.56 16.23
CA LYS A 168 4.20 -15.02 14.91
C LYS A 168 3.32 -13.82 14.62
N ALA A 169 3.85 -12.86 13.90
CA ALA A 169 3.09 -11.71 13.44
C ALA A 169 2.70 -11.93 11.97
N GLY A 170 1.47 -11.62 11.63
CA GLY A 170 1.07 -11.43 10.23
C GLY A 170 1.79 -10.21 9.63
N THR A 171 1.56 -9.93 8.35
CA THR A 171 2.26 -8.87 7.58
C THR A 171 2.13 -7.46 8.15
N ALA A 172 1.09 -7.15 8.96
CA ALA A 172 0.88 -5.83 9.58
C ALA A 172 0.03 -5.91 10.86
N PRO A 173 0.54 -6.51 11.96
CA PRO A 173 -0.25 -6.69 13.17
C PRO A 173 -0.53 -5.36 13.87
N ILE A 174 -1.78 -5.20 14.36
CA ILE A 174 -2.12 -4.10 15.25
C ILE A 174 -1.40 -4.27 16.60
N LYS A 175 -0.97 -3.16 17.22
CA LYS A 175 -0.39 -3.22 18.56
C LYS A 175 -1.46 -3.55 19.60
N GLU A 176 -1.09 -4.34 20.59
CA GLU A 176 -2.00 -4.85 21.61
C GLU A 176 -2.66 -3.71 22.40
N ASN A 177 -1.92 -2.66 22.77
CA ASN A 177 -2.49 -1.49 23.45
C ASN A 177 -3.47 -0.70 22.58
N LEU A 178 -3.26 -0.63 21.25
CA LEU A 178 -4.22 -0.03 20.32
C LEU A 178 -5.48 -0.90 20.20
N ALA A 179 -5.32 -2.23 20.13
CA ALA A 179 -6.44 -3.17 20.13
C ALA A 179 -7.31 -3.02 21.38
N ALA A 180 -6.68 -2.95 22.57
CA ALA A 180 -7.38 -2.69 23.84
C ALA A 180 -8.15 -1.36 23.84
N VAL A 181 -7.56 -0.29 23.27
CA VAL A 181 -8.24 1.01 23.11
C VAL A 181 -9.44 0.89 22.18
N MET A 182 -9.34 0.15 21.08
CA MET A 182 -10.46 -0.07 20.15
C MET A 182 -11.62 -0.79 20.85
N VAL A 183 -11.32 -1.84 21.61
CA VAL A 183 -12.32 -2.57 22.42
C VAL A 183 -12.97 -1.60 23.42
N ARG A 184 -12.20 -0.83 24.18
CA ARG A 184 -12.76 0.12 25.18
C ARG A 184 -13.59 1.23 24.52
N ARG A 185 -13.15 1.79 23.38
CA ARG A 185 -13.85 2.86 22.65
C ARG A 185 -15.09 2.36 21.89
N SER A 186 -15.21 1.06 21.61
CA SER A 186 -16.42 0.47 21.05
C SER A 186 -17.60 0.50 22.03
N GLY A 187 -17.32 0.65 23.33
CA GLY A 187 -18.31 0.61 24.40
C GLY A 187 -18.63 -0.80 24.90
N TRP A 188 -17.91 -1.84 24.41
CA TRP A 188 -18.09 -3.20 24.91
C TRP A 188 -17.54 -3.36 26.34
N ASP A 189 -18.31 -4.00 27.20
CA ASP A 189 -18.03 -4.17 28.64
C ASP A 189 -17.87 -5.66 29.06
N GLY A 190 -17.85 -6.59 28.07
CA GLY A 190 -17.77 -8.02 28.34
C GLY A 190 -19.12 -8.72 28.51
N SER A 191 -20.24 -7.99 28.60
CA SER A 191 -21.57 -8.55 28.91
C SER A 191 -22.30 -9.14 27.68
N THR A 192 -21.88 -8.79 26.49
CA THR A 192 -22.54 -9.15 25.22
C THR A 192 -21.60 -9.87 24.27
N ASN A 193 -22.14 -10.42 23.17
CA ASN A 193 -21.33 -11.04 22.13
C ASN A 193 -20.35 -10.04 21.50
N PHE A 194 -19.17 -10.56 21.12
CA PHE A 194 -18.11 -9.79 20.49
C PHE A 194 -17.60 -10.50 19.23
N ILE A 195 -17.33 -9.75 18.16
CA ILE A 195 -16.89 -10.31 16.88
C ILE A 195 -15.86 -9.44 16.18
N ASP A 196 -14.86 -10.07 15.55
CA ASP A 196 -13.96 -9.47 14.56
C ASP A 196 -14.03 -10.28 13.25
N PRO A 197 -14.62 -9.74 12.17
CA PRO A 197 -14.80 -10.45 10.90
C PRO A 197 -13.55 -10.51 10.03
N MET A 198 -12.45 -9.83 10.41
CA MET A 198 -11.16 -9.82 9.73
C MET A 198 -10.05 -9.84 10.78
N CYS A 199 -10.07 -10.89 11.62
CA CYS A 199 -9.33 -10.92 12.87
C CYS A 199 -7.81 -11.06 12.72
N GLY A 200 -7.33 -11.46 11.53
CA GLY A 200 -5.92 -11.70 11.33
C GLY A 200 -5.37 -12.66 12.39
N SER A 201 -4.28 -12.29 13.05
CA SER A 201 -3.66 -13.08 14.13
C SER A 201 -4.40 -13.04 15.48
N GLY A 202 -5.63 -12.54 15.53
CA GLY A 202 -6.53 -12.59 16.69
C GLY A 202 -6.30 -11.52 17.76
N THR A 203 -5.47 -10.51 17.53
CA THR A 203 -5.06 -9.55 18.57
C THR A 203 -6.24 -8.83 19.24
N ILE A 204 -7.24 -8.34 18.48
CA ILE A 204 -8.40 -7.61 19.04
C ILE A 204 -9.24 -8.54 19.93
N LEU A 205 -9.46 -9.77 19.49
CA LEU A 205 -10.25 -10.77 20.23
C LEU A 205 -9.54 -11.22 21.52
N ILE A 206 -8.22 -11.41 21.45
CA ILE A 206 -7.42 -11.78 22.61
C ILE A 206 -7.44 -10.65 23.65
N GLU A 207 -7.23 -9.40 23.24
CA GLU A 207 -7.31 -8.25 24.16
C GLU A 207 -8.74 -8.10 24.73
N ALA A 208 -9.80 -8.34 23.95
CA ALA A 208 -11.17 -8.36 24.42
C ALA A 208 -11.38 -9.43 25.51
N ALA A 209 -10.92 -10.67 25.26
CA ALA A 209 -11.01 -11.75 26.23
C ALA A 209 -10.21 -11.46 27.51
N LEU A 210 -8.97 -10.97 27.40
CA LEU A 210 -8.15 -10.55 28.54
C LEU A 210 -8.81 -9.43 29.37
N MET A 211 -9.55 -8.52 28.71
CA MET A 211 -10.30 -7.46 29.38
C MET A 211 -11.51 -8.01 30.12
N ALA A 212 -12.32 -8.84 29.47
CA ALA A 212 -13.54 -9.41 30.04
C ALA A 212 -13.27 -10.39 31.18
N LEU A 213 -12.16 -11.13 31.10
CA LEU A 213 -11.70 -12.07 32.14
C LEU A 213 -10.85 -11.38 33.23
N HIS A 214 -10.76 -10.07 33.23
CA HIS A 214 -9.90 -9.31 34.17
C HIS A 214 -8.48 -9.87 34.31
N MET A 215 -7.90 -10.40 33.24
CA MET A 215 -6.54 -10.91 33.23
C MET A 215 -5.57 -9.75 33.02
N ALA A 216 -4.67 -9.55 33.98
CA ALA A 216 -3.68 -8.48 33.88
C ALA A 216 -2.70 -8.72 32.72
N PRO A 217 -2.46 -7.75 31.81
CA PRO A 217 -1.59 -7.92 30.66
C PRO A 217 -0.12 -8.16 31.04
N GLY A 218 0.26 -7.82 32.26
CA GLY A 218 1.61 -8.00 32.81
C GLY A 218 1.91 -9.40 33.34
N LEU A 219 0.91 -10.25 33.59
CA LEU A 219 1.08 -11.57 34.23
C LEU A 219 2.06 -12.51 33.54
N ARG A 220 2.16 -12.45 32.22
CA ARG A 220 3.01 -13.33 31.42
C ARG A 220 4.40 -12.75 31.14
N ARG A 221 4.68 -11.54 31.61
CA ARG A 221 5.94 -10.84 31.33
C ARG A 221 7.08 -11.45 32.15
N LYS A 222 8.16 -11.84 31.46
CA LYS A 222 9.33 -12.47 32.06
C LYS A 222 10.36 -11.44 32.59
N ARG A 223 10.39 -10.24 31.99
CA ARG A 223 11.38 -9.20 32.32
C ARG A 223 10.66 -7.94 32.78
N LEU A 224 11.06 -7.48 33.96
CA LEU A 224 10.53 -6.30 34.63
C LEU A 224 11.70 -5.36 34.95
N GLY A 225 11.62 -4.09 34.53
CA GLY A 225 12.70 -3.13 34.70
C GLY A 225 13.00 -2.83 36.15
N PHE A 226 11.97 -2.77 36.99
CA PHE A 226 12.12 -2.46 38.42
C PHE A 226 12.85 -3.56 39.20
N ALA A 227 12.85 -4.82 38.74
CA ALA A 227 13.56 -5.92 39.43
C ALA A 227 15.10 -5.73 39.48
N ASN A 228 15.63 -4.80 38.68
CA ASN A 228 17.06 -4.48 38.67
C ASN A 228 17.41 -3.26 39.56
N LEU A 229 16.44 -2.65 40.22
CA LEU A 229 16.61 -1.49 41.08
C LEU A 229 16.76 -1.90 42.55
N LEU A 230 17.63 -1.21 43.28
CA LEU A 230 17.87 -1.48 44.71
C LEU A 230 16.65 -1.16 45.59
N ILE A 231 15.73 -0.30 45.11
CA ILE A 231 14.48 0.01 45.78
C ILE A 231 13.39 -1.04 45.59
N HIS A 232 13.69 -2.13 44.82
CA HIS A 232 12.72 -3.18 44.53
C HIS A 232 12.36 -3.96 45.80
N ASP A 233 11.04 -4.05 46.04
CA ASP A 233 10.44 -4.89 47.08
C ASP A 233 9.83 -6.13 46.45
N GLY A 234 10.56 -7.26 46.49
CA GLY A 234 10.12 -8.52 45.90
C GLY A 234 8.87 -9.08 46.58
N ALA A 235 8.70 -8.90 47.90
CA ALA A 235 7.50 -9.39 48.62
C ALA A 235 6.26 -8.64 48.18
N LEU A 236 6.37 -7.33 48.04
CA LEU A 236 5.27 -6.46 47.54
C LEU A 236 4.92 -6.81 46.09
N TRP A 237 5.92 -7.08 45.26
CA TRP A 237 5.68 -7.51 43.87
C TRP A 237 4.92 -8.84 43.82
N GLU A 238 5.37 -9.85 44.57
CA GLU A 238 4.69 -11.16 44.60
C GLU A 238 3.26 -11.06 45.12
N LYS A 239 2.99 -10.15 46.07
CA LYS A 239 1.62 -9.82 46.50
C LYS A 239 0.75 -9.30 45.35
N VAL A 240 1.24 -8.29 44.60
CA VAL A 240 0.52 -7.71 43.45
C VAL A 240 0.28 -8.77 42.36
N ARG A 241 1.25 -9.65 42.11
CA ARG A 241 1.15 -10.74 41.17
C ARG A 241 0.11 -11.80 41.59
N ALA A 242 0.16 -12.23 42.85
CA ALA A 242 -0.79 -13.20 43.39
C ALA A 242 -2.24 -12.71 43.34
N GLU A 243 -2.46 -11.42 43.65
CA GLU A 243 -3.78 -10.78 43.52
C GLU A 243 -4.25 -10.80 42.02
N ALA A 244 -3.36 -10.54 41.07
CA ALA A 244 -3.70 -10.57 39.66
C ALA A 244 -3.98 -12.01 39.15
N GLU A 245 -3.24 -13.01 39.63
CA GLU A 245 -3.47 -14.43 39.31
C GLU A 245 -4.81 -14.93 39.91
N GLU A 246 -5.14 -14.52 41.13
CA GLU A 246 -6.42 -14.87 41.77
C GLU A 246 -7.58 -14.25 41.06
N THR A 247 -7.50 -12.95 40.75
CA THR A 247 -8.53 -12.25 39.95
C THR A 247 -8.77 -12.95 38.62
N ALA A 248 -7.70 -13.28 37.89
CA ALA A 248 -7.82 -13.98 36.60
C ALA A 248 -8.52 -15.33 36.75
N ARG A 249 -8.18 -16.12 37.77
CA ARG A 249 -8.80 -17.43 38.05
C ARG A 249 -10.29 -17.30 38.35
N GLU A 250 -10.64 -16.36 39.24
CA GLU A 250 -12.05 -16.10 39.60
C GLU A 250 -12.93 -15.77 38.38
N TYR A 251 -12.44 -14.90 37.48
CA TYR A 251 -13.20 -14.55 36.27
C TYR A 251 -13.20 -15.64 35.22
N GLN A 252 -12.15 -16.45 35.11
CA GLN A 252 -12.14 -17.63 34.26
C GLN A 252 -13.15 -18.70 34.73
N GLU A 253 -13.26 -18.93 36.03
CA GLU A 253 -14.26 -19.85 36.61
C GLU A 253 -15.69 -19.35 36.42
N LYS A 254 -15.94 -18.05 36.50
CA LYS A 254 -17.24 -17.43 36.22
C LYS A 254 -17.64 -17.55 34.74
N GLY A 255 -16.65 -17.61 33.84
CA GLY A 255 -16.86 -17.60 32.40
C GLY A 255 -17.34 -16.25 31.87
N LEU A 256 -17.64 -16.23 30.58
CA LEU A 256 -18.13 -15.04 29.88
C LEU A 256 -19.64 -15.16 29.60
N PRO A 257 -20.44 -14.11 29.83
CA PRO A 257 -21.87 -14.13 29.51
C PRO A 257 -22.14 -14.12 28.01
N GLY A 258 -21.23 -13.59 27.21
CA GLY A 258 -21.30 -13.55 25.74
C GLY A 258 -20.19 -14.35 25.08
N LYS A 259 -20.35 -14.66 23.80
CA LYS A 259 -19.36 -15.36 22.98
C LYS A 259 -18.42 -14.35 22.33
N ILE A 260 -17.13 -14.71 22.22
CA ILE A 260 -16.11 -13.95 21.47
C ILE A 260 -15.72 -14.77 20.26
N MET A 261 -15.94 -14.24 19.04
CA MET A 261 -15.69 -14.96 17.80
C MET A 261 -14.89 -14.15 16.80
N GLY A 262 -13.96 -14.80 16.10
CA GLY A 262 -13.15 -14.19 15.06
C GLY A 262 -13.20 -14.94 13.75
N PHE A 263 -13.19 -14.20 12.66
CA PHE A 263 -13.16 -14.78 11.32
C PHE A 263 -12.09 -14.12 10.47
N ASP A 264 -11.48 -14.88 9.59
CA ASP A 264 -10.61 -14.41 8.53
C ASP A 264 -10.74 -15.35 7.33
N ARG A 265 -10.46 -14.85 6.14
CA ARG A 265 -10.49 -15.66 4.91
C ARG A 265 -9.29 -16.62 4.81
N ASP A 266 -8.19 -16.31 5.49
CA ASP A 266 -6.94 -17.05 5.43
C ASP A 266 -6.87 -18.11 6.54
N PRO A 267 -6.89 -19.42 6.20
CA PRO A 267 -6.83 -20.50 7.17
C PRO A 267 -5.47 -20.55 7.91
N GLU A 268 -4.38 -20.10 7.30
CA GLU A 268 -3.06 -20.08 7.97
C GLU A 268 -3.03 -19.04 9.08
N ILE A 269 -3.59 -17.84 8.82
CA ILE A 269 -3.65 -16.79 9.82
C ILE A 269 -4.60 -17.17 10.97
N ILE A 270 -5.67 -17.92 10.71
CA ILE A 270 -6.55 -18.49 11.75
C ILE A 270 -5.79 -19.49 12.62
N GLY A 271 -4.89 -20.29 12.04
CA GLY A 271 -4.00 -21.18 12.81
C GLY A 271 -3.11 -20.38 13.78
N ILE A 272 -2.53 -19.28 13.31
CA ILE A 272 -1.73 -18.36 14.14
C ILE A 272 -2.59 -17.71 15.24
N ALA A 273 -3.82 -17.32 14.94
CA ALA A 273 -4.72 -16.71 15.92
C ALA A 273 -5.06 -17.67 17.08
N ARG A 274 -5.27 -18.95 16.78
CA ARG A 274 -5.48 -20.00 17.80
C ARG A 274 -4.24 -20.21 18.68
N GLU A 275 -3.05 -20.32 18.07
CA GLU A 275 -1.78 -20.43 18.80
C GLU A 275 -1.54 -19.21 19.72
N ASN A 276 -1.86 -18.01 19.27
CA ASN A 276 -1.78 -16.80 20.08
C ASN A 276 -2.76 -16.81 21.24
N ALA A 277 -4.01 -17.26 21.03
CA ALA A 277 -5.02 -17.38 22.09
C ALA A 277 -4.64 -18.42 23.14
N GLU A 278 -4.06 -19.55 22.74
CA GLU A 278 -3.48 -20.55 23.66
C GLU A 278 -2.38 -19.94 24.53
N LYS A 279 -1.42 -19.26 23.90
CA LYS A 279 -0.33 -18.59 24.63
C LYS A 279 -0.83 -17.46 25.53
N ALA A 280 -1.90 -16.80 25.16
CA ALA A 280 -2.56 -15.80 26.01
C ALA A 280 -3.39 -16.42 27.14
N GLY A 281 -3.66 -17.72 27.11
CA GLY A 281 -4.49 -18.44 28.09
C GLY A 281 -5.97 -18.10 28.02
N VAL A 282 -6.45 -17.81 26.80
CA VAL A 282 -7.85 -17.46 26.55
C VAL A 282 -8.49 -18.32 25.44
N ALA A 283 -7.83 -19.43 25.06
CA ALA A 283 -8.31 -20.30 23.98
C ALA A 283 -9.73 -20.86 24.21
N ASP A 284 -10.08 -21.15 25.46
CA ASP A 284 -11.40 -21.66 25.85
C ASP A 284 -12.52 -20.60 25.73
N PHE A 285 -12.16 -19.34 25.62
CA PHE A 285 -13.09 -18.19 25.63
C PHE A 285 -13.23 -17.51 24.25
N VAL A 286 -12.38 -17.88 23.28
CA VAL A 286 -12.37 -17.26 21.95
C VAL A 286 -12.45 -18.33 20.87
N SER A 287 -13.41 -18.21 19.98
CA SER A 287 -13.57 -19.12 18.83
C SER A 287 -13.13 -18.49 17.53
N PHE A 288 -12.48 -19.27 16.65
CA PHE A 288 -11.99 -18.79 15.36
C PHE A 288 -12.53 -19.65 14.22
N GLY A 289 -12.99 -19.00 13.14
CA GLY A 289 -13.51 -19.63 11.93
C GLY A 289 -12.88 -19.05 10.65
N VAL A 290 -12.86 -19.86 9.58
CA VAL A 290 -12.48 -19.39 8.24
C VAL A 290 -13.74 -18.95 7.51
N SER A 291 -13.80 -17.70 7.06
CA SER A 291 -14.92 -17.15 6.29
C SER A 291 -14.49 -15.95 5.47
N GLU A 292 -14.99 -15.88 4.22
CA GLU A 292 -14.98 -14.61 3.48
C GLU A 292 -15.97 -13.62 4.12
N LEU A 293 -15.65 -12.34 4.12
CA LEU A 293 -16.48 -11.29 4.72
C LEU A 293 -17.90 -11.27 4.13
N ARG A 294 -18.04 -11.40 2.81
CA ARG A 294 -19.34 -11.42 2.11
C ARG A 294 -20.25 -12.61 2.49
N ASP A 295 -19.63 -13.71 2.94
CA ASP A 295 -20.36 -14.94 3.31
C ASP A 295 -20.65 -15.02 4.79
N LEU A 296 -20.11 -14.07 5.59
CA LEU A 296 -20.32 -14.03 7.03
C LEU A 296 -21.81 -13.82 7.36
N ARG A 297 -22.33 -14.69 8.22
CA ARG A 297 -23.66 -14.58 8.85
C ARG A 297 -23.48 -14.29 10.33
N ASN A 298 -24.50 -13.72 10.96
CA ASN A 298 -24.47 -13.51 12.42
C ASN A 298 -24.37 -14.87 13.13
N PRO A 299 -23.24 -15.19 13.80
CA PRO A 299 -23.05 -16.50 14.43
C PRO A 299 -23.71 -16.61 15.82
N PHE A 300 -24.48 -15.61 16.21
CA PHE A 300 -25.13 -15.50 17.52
C PHE A 300 -26.66 -15.62 17.41
N ASP A 301 -27.15 -16.40 16.44
CA ASP A 301 -28.59 -16.62 16.20
C ASP A 301 -29.40 -15.31 16.05
N GLY A 302 -28.77 -14.31 15.46
CA GLY A 302 -29.38 -12.98 15.27
C GLY A 302 -29.33 -12.06 16.48
N ALA A 303 -28.73 -12.49 17.60
CA ALA A 303 -28.54 -11.62 18.76
C ALA A 303 -27.55 -10.48 18.45
N PRO A 304 -27.75 -9.29 19.03
CA PRO A 304 -26.82 -8.19 18.89
C PRO A 304 -25.41 -8.53 19.37
N ALA A 305 -24.41 -7.91 18.74
CA ALA A 305 -23.01 -8.05 19.10
C ALA A 305 -22.26 -6.71 18.99
N VAL A 306 -21.12 -6.63 19.63
CA VAL A 306 -20.16 -5.56 19.38
C VAL A 306 -19.11 -6.09 18.40
N MET A 307 -19.02 -5.47 17.24
CA MET A 307 -18.00 -5.77 16.23
C MET A 307 -16.86 -4.76 16.34
N VAL A 308 -15.61 -5.26 16.44
CA VAL A 308 -14.43 -4.40 16.40
C VAL A 308 -13.46 -4.99 15.40
N THR A 309 -13.06 -4.22 14.40
CA THR A 309 -12.24 -4.74 13.31
C THR A 309 -11.23 -3.73 12.78
N ASN A 310 -10.11 -4.26 12.27
CA ASN A 310 -9.04 -3.54 11.61
C ASN A 310 -8.91 -4.05 10.16
N PRO A 311 -9.80 -3.62 9.25
CA PRO A 311 -9.74 -4.05 7.86
C PRO A 311 -8.44 -3.60 7.20
N PRO A 312 -8.02 -4.23 6.11
CA PRO A 312 -6.81 -3.83 5.40
C PRO A 312 -6.90 -2.38 4.90
N TYR A 313 -5.79 -1.64 5.06
CA TYR A 313 -5.61 -0.27 4.56
C TYR A 313 -4.13 0.00 4.27
N GLY A 314 -3.82 1.02 3.44
CA GLY A 314 -2.46 1.45 3.11
C GLY A 314 -1.79 0.64 1.99
N GLU A 315 -0.52 0.92 1.73
CA GLU A 315 0.24 0.44 0.57
C GLU A 315 0.54 -1.07 0.52
N ARG A 316 0.26 -1.83 1.57
CA ARG A 316 0.76 -3.20 1.78
C ARG A 316 -0.09 -4.30 1.16
N LEU A 317 -1.27 -3.97 0.69
CA LEU A 317 -2.16 -4.92 0.03
C LEU A 317 -2.52 -4.36 -1.34
N GLY A 318 -2.14 -5.07 -2.37
CA GLY A 318 -2.43 -4.91 -3.78
C GLY A 318 -3.54 -3.93 -4.19
N ASN A 319 -4.24 -4.10 -5.14
CA ASN A 319 -5.20 -3.28 -5.83
C ASN A 319 -6.16 -2.48 -4.89
N VAL A 320 -6.15 -1.14 -4.99
CA VAL A 320 -7.10 -0.21 -4.31
C VAL A 320 -8.56 -0.64 -4.42
N LYS A 321 -8.91 -1.27 -5.53
CA LYS A 321 -10.24 -1.80 -5.82
C LYS A 321 -10.67 -2.89 -4.85
N ASP A 322 -9.75 -3.76 -4.43
CA ASP A 322 -10.06 -4.85 -3.50
C ASP A 322 -10.39 -4.25 -2.13
N LEU A 323 -9.66 -3.18 -1.74
CA LEU A 323 -9.95 -2.44 -0.51
C LEU A 323 -11.34 -1.80 -0.51
N LEU A 324 -11.75 -1.16 -1.62
CA LEU A 324 -13.10 -0.59 -1.74
C LEU A 324 -14.19 -1.64 -1.61
N THR A 325 -13.97 -2.79 -2.23
CA THR A 325 -14.90 -3.92 -2.16
C THR A 325 -15.05 -4.40 -0.73
N VAL A 326 -13.95 -4.58 0.02
CA VAL A 326 -13.97 -4.99 1.42
C VAL A 326 -14.77 -4.02 2.30
N TYR A 327 -14.55 -2.70 2.19
CA TYR A 327 -15.26 -1.73 3.02
C TYR A 327 -16.76 -1.63 2.67
N ARG A 328 -17.13 -1.81 1.40
CA ARG A 328 -18.53 -1.88 0.98
C ARG A 328 -19.19 -3.15 1.51
N GLU A 329 -18.55 -4.30 1.32
CA GLU A 329 -19.04 -5.60 1.83
C GLU A 329 -19.19 -5.56 3.36
N LEU A 330 -18.24 -4.95 4.08
CA LEU A 330 -18.35 -4.73 5.51
C LEU A 330 -19.61 -3.93 5.86
N GLY A 331 -19.87 -2.83 5.13
CA GLY A 331 -21.09 -2.05 5.33
C GLY A 331 -22.38 -2.82 5.04
N ASP A 332 -22.40 -3.67 4.03
CA ASP A 332 -23.55 -4.47 3.64
C ASP A 332 -23.79 -5.59 4.68
N VAL A 333 -22.74 -6.28 5.13
CA VAL A 333 -22.81 -7.31 6.20
C VAL A 333 -23.30 -6.70 7.52
N LEU A 334 -22.77 -5.52 7.91
CA LEU A 334 -23.21 -4.82 9.11
C LEU A 334 -24.72 -4.53 9.11
N LYS A 335 -25.25 -4.01 8.01
CA LYS A 335 -26.68 -3.66 7.87
C LYS A 335 -27.58 -4.89 7.84
N LYS A 336 -27.14 -5.93 7.15
CA LYS A 336 -27.98 -7.11 6.89
C LYS A 336 -27.94 -8.10 8.03
N GLU A 337 -26.77 -8.41 8.56
CA GLU A 337 -26.56 -9.53 9.48
C GLU A 337 -26.53 -9.09 10.96
N PHE A 338 -26.23 -7.79 11.26
CA PHE A 338 -26.03 -7.32 12.62
C PHE A 338 -26.96 -6.16 13.03
N PRO A 339 -28.29 -6.23 12.81
CA PRO A 339 -29.20 -5.19 13.26
C PRO A 339 -29.20 -5.07 14.80
N GLY A 340 -29.25 -3.84 15.31
CA GLY A 340 -29.22 -3.56 16.76
C GLY A 340 -27.83 -3.66 17.41
N SER A 341 -26.79 -3.94 16.62
CA SER A 341 -25.40 -4.10 17.07
C SER A 341 -24.63 -2.78 17.05
N THR A 342 -23.42 -2.80 17.59
CA THR A 342 -22.43 -1.71 17.47
C THR A 342 -21.22 -2.19 16.69
N ALA A 343 -20.68 -1.37 15.79
CA ALA A 343 -19.46 -1.69 15.07
C ALA A 343 -18.41 -0.58 15.28
N ALA A 344 -17.16 -0.95 15.54
CA ALA A 344 -16.03 -0.05 15.62
C ALA A 344 -14.96 -0.45 14.58
N VAL A 345 -14.69 0.42 13.63
CA VAL A 345 -13.80 0.15 12.51
C VAL A 345 -12.68 1.19 12.47
N ILE A 346 -11.43 0.73 12.46
CA ILE A 346 -10.25 1.59 12.35
C ILE A 346 -9.70 1.60 10.92
N SER A 347 -9.27 2.77 10.45
CA SER A 347 -8.56 2.90 9.17
C SER A 347 -7.71 4.17 9.15
N SER A 348 -6.60 4.15 8.42
CA SER A 348 -5.82 5.36 8.11
C SER A 348 -6.45 6.17 6.96
N SER A 349 -7.40 5.59 6.23
CA SER A 349 -8.11 6.23 5.13
C SER A 349 -9.55 6.59 5.52
N LYS A 350 -9.83 7.88 5.63
CA LYS A 350 -11.19 8.41 5.85
C LYS A 350 -12.13 8.04 4.71
N ASP A 351 -11.57 7.98 3.50
CA ASP A 351 -12.31 7.68 2.28
C ASP A 351 -12.78 6.22 2.29
N LEU A 352 -11.90 5.25 2.61
CA LEU A 352 -12.31 3.85 2.76
C LEU A 352 -13.43 3.71 3.80
N LEU A 353 -13.34 4.40 4.95
CA LEU A 353 -14.39 4.39 5.96
C LEU A 353 -15.73 4.95 5.44
N SER A 354 -15.72 5.84 4.44
CA SER A 354 -16.96 6.35 3.83
C SER A 354 -17.71 5.30 3.01
N TYR A 355 -17.00 4.30 2.46
CA TYR A 355 -17.59 3.20 1.69
C TYR A 355 -18.38 2.18 2.53
N ILE A 356 -18.27 2.22 3.86
CA ILE A 356 -19.15 1.49 4.78
C ILE A 356 -20.60 1.99 4.66
N ARG A 357 -20.79 3.26 4.20
CA ARG A 357 -22.13 3.87 3.98
C ARG A 357 -23.02 3.85 5.21
N LEU A 358 -22.41 4.07 6.38
CA LEU A 358 -23.07 4.25 7.66
C LEU A 358 -22.61 5.57 8.29
N ARG A 359 -23.52 6.23 8.98
CA ARG A 359 -23.17 7.43 9.76
C ARG A 359 -22.53 7.01 11.07
N ALA A 360 -21.28 7.45 11.31
CA ALA A 360 -20.62 7.21 12.58
C ALA A 360 -21.32 7.97 13.72
N SER A 361 -21.53 7.29 14.85
CA SER A 361 -22.03 7.88 16.08
C SER A 361 -20.91 8.58 16.86
N LYS A 362 -19.68 8.04 16.79
CA LYS A 362 -18.48 8.61 17.40
C LYS A 362 -17.26 8.42 16.48
N VAL A 363 -16.31 9.35 16.56
CA VAL A 363 -15.04 9.29 15.81
C VAL A 363 -13.91 9.59 16.77
N TYR A 364 -12.87 8.75 16.78
CA TYR A 364 -11.67 8.93 17.57
C TYR A 364 -10.45 8.97 16.67
N HIS A 365 -9.55 9.93 16.92
CA HIS A 365 -8.28 10.03 16.20
C HIS A 365 -7.20 9.28 16.99
N LEU A 366 -6.63 8.26 16.40
CA LEU A 366 -5.66 7.36 16.99
C LEU A 366 -4.43 7.22 16.09
N PHE A 367 -3.37 6.57 16.57
CA PHE A 367 -2.17 6.31 15.79
C PHE A 367 -1.82 4.82 15.81
N ASN A 368 -1.63 4.23 14.62
CA ASN A 368 -1.06 2.90 14.48
C ASN A 368 0.40 3.03 14.02
N GLY A 369 1.34 3.02 14.97
CA GLY A 369 2.72 3.41 14.71
C GLY A 369 2.81 4.90 14.34
N SER A 370 3.34 5.22 13.16
CA SER A 370 3.40 6.58 12.61
C SER A 370 2.13 6.98 11.84
N LEU A 371 1.24 6.04 11.53
CA LEU A 371 0.05 6.28 10.73
C LEU A 371 -1.08 6.89 11.57
N SER A 372 -1.58 8.05 11.15
CA SER A 372 -2.80 8.65 11.71
C SER A 372 -4.01 7.83 11.23
N CYS A 373 -4.87 7.43 12.16
CA CYS A 373 -6.05 6.61 11.91
C CYS A 373 -7.31 7.24 12.52
N GLU A 374 -8.46 6.95 11.93
CA GLU A 374 -9.77 7.18 12.55
C GLU A 374 -10.37 5.84 12.99
N LEU A 375 -10.80 5.77 14.25
CA LEU A 375 -11.71 4.73 14.74
C LEU A 375 -13.12 5.30 14.70
N ARG A 376 -13.97 4.77 13.81
CA ARG A 376 -15.38 5.16 13.71
C ARG A 376 -16.26 4.13 14.38
N VAL A 377 -17.15 4.59 15.24
CA VAL A 377 -18.15 3.75 15.91
C VAL A 377 -19.50 3.98 15.25
N TYR A 378 -20.18 2.89 14.91
CA TYR A 378 -21.48 2.88 14.23
C TYR A 378 -22.48 2.16 15.11
N SER A 379 -23.63 2.80 15.36
CA SER A 379 -24.79 2.15 16.01
C SER A 379 -25.77 1.69 14.94
N LEU A 380 -26.02 0.41 14.87
CA LEU A 380 -26.89 -0.22 13.85
C LEU A 380 -28.33 -0.24 14.37
N ARG A 381 -29.29 0.22 13.53
CA ARG A 381 -30.71 0.25 13.90
C ARG A 381 -31.30 -1.15 14.03
N LYS A 382 -32.23 -1.36 14.95
CA LYS A 382 -33.05 -2.58 15.04
C LYS A 382 -34.02 -2.65 13.83
N ARG A 383 -34.39 -3.88 13.44
CA ARG A 383 -35.34 -4.09 12.32
C ARG A 383 -36.69 -3.41 12.52
N ASP A 384 -37.18 -3.37 13.78
CA ASP A 384 -38.51 -2.86 14.11
C ASP A 384 -38.63 -1.32 14.09
N GLU A 385 -37.51 -0.60 14.16
CA GLU A 385 -37.46 0.87 14.04
C GLU A 385 -37.47 1.36 12.57
N ALA A 386 -37.35 0.45 11.62
CA ALA A 386 -37.42 0.75 10.18
C ALA A 386 -38.86 0.82 9.63
N GLY A 387 -39.88 0.48 10.43
CA GLY A 387 -41.30 0.41 10.03
C GLY A 387 -42.07 1.73 10.05
N GLY A 388 -41.46 2.85 10.39
CA GLY A 388 -42.15 4.12 10.61
C GLY A 388 -41.79 5.28 9.70
N ARG A 389 -41.46 5.04 8.43
CA ARG A 389 -41.55 5.93 7.24
C ARG A 389 -41.14 5.07 6.06
N ALA A 390 -42.03 4.92 5.11
CA ALA A 390 -41.74 4.31 3.82
C ALA A 390 -40.47 4.92 3.24
N ALA A 391 -39.31 4.30 3.55
CA ALA A 391 -38.14 4.45 2.72
C ALA A 391 -38.51 3.73 1.44
N SER A 392 -38.79 4.50 0.41
CA SER A 392 -38.86 4.04 -0.96
C SER A 392 -37.83 2.94 -1.16
N GLU A 393 -38.32 1.79 -1.58
CA GLU A 393 -37.53 0.70 -2.12
C GLU A 393 -36.50 1.28 -3.10
N SER A 394 -35.27 1.38 -2.66
CA SER A 394 -34.13 1.46 -3.53
C SER A 394 -33.28 0.21 -3.31
N GLY A 395 -33.84 -0.90 -3.79
CA GLY A 395 -33.02 -2.03 -4.18
C GLY A 395 -32.01 -1.54 -5.18
N ASN A 396 -30.72 -1.90 -4.98
CA ASN A 396 -29.64 -1.71 -5.94
C ASN A 396 -29.41 -0.28 -6.49
N ALA A 397 -29.66 0.76 -5.76
CA ALA A 397 -29.24 2.09 -6.18
C ALA A 397 -27.72 2.19 -5.98
N ALA A 398 -27.01 2.20 -7.10
CA ALA A 398 -25.67 2.77 -7.21
C ALA A 398 -25.63 4.12 -6.46
N PRO A 399 -24.46 4.54 -5.91
CA PRO A 399 -24.35 5.86 -5.29
C PRO A 399 -24.96 6.89 -6.21
N SER A 400 -25.97 7.64 -5.73
CA SER A 400 -26.54 8.73 -6.47
C SER A 400 -25.45 9.79 -6.67
N ALA A 401 -25.50 10.53 -7.77
CA ALA A 401 -24.57 11.63 -8.06
C ALA A 401 -24.49 12.67 -6.91
N GLU A 402 -25.47 12.67 -6.02
CA GLU A 402 -25.57 13.54 -4.83
C GLU A 402 -24.57 13.22 -3.70
N SER A 403 -23.87 12.06 -3.75
CA SER A 403 -22.85 11.67 -2.74
C SER A 403 -21.41 11.94 -3.18
N LEU A 404 -21.21 12.38 -4.43
CA LEU A 404 -19.89 12.68 -4.97
C LEU A 404 -19.45 14.09 -4.60
N SER A 405 -18.14 14.30 -4.45
CA SER A 405 -17.58 15.65 -4.36
C SER A 405 -17.84 16.44 -5.64
N GLU A 406 -17.79 17.76 -5.57
CA GLU A 406 -17.96 18.63 -6.74
C GLU A 406 -16.96 18.28 -7.85
N SER A 407 -15.69 18.03 -7.50
CA SER A 407 -14.64 17.62 -8.44
C SER A 407 -14.94 16.24 -9.05
N ALA A 408 -15.39 15.26 -8.26
CA ALA A 408 -15.77 13.93 -8.75
C ALA A 408 -16.99 13.99 -9.67
N THR A 409 -17.96 14.86 -9.38
CA THR A 409 -19.12 15.12 -10.23
C THR A 409 -18.71 15.73 -11.58
N ALA A 410 -17.79 16.69 -11.57
CA ALA A 410 -17.22 17.27 -12.79
C ALA A 410 -16.49 16.20 -13.63
N PHE A 411 -15.71 15.32 -12.99
CA PHE A 411 -15.05 14.19 -13.66
C PHE A 411 -16.06 13.21 -14.25
N LEU A 412 -17.08 12.80 -13.50
CA LEU A 412 -18.13 11.89 -13.98
C LEU A 412 -18.83 12.44 -15.22
N ASN A 413 -19.20 13.72 -15.21
CA ASN A 413 -19.87 14.37 -16.34
C ASN A 413 -18.95 14.43 -17.57
N ARG A 414 -17.67 14.77 -17.37
CA ARG A 414 -16.66 14.78 -18.44
C ARG A 414 -16.47 13.38 -19.03
N PHE A 415 -16.26 12.39 -18.17
CA PHE A 415 -16.05 11.01 -18.60
C PHE A 415 -17.29 10.45 -19.34
N ARG A 416 -18.51 10.65 -18.83
CA ARG A 416 -19.77 10.24 -19.49
C ARG A 416 -19.91 10.82 -20.89
N LYS A 417 -19.59 12.13 -21.05
CA LYS A 417 -19.64 12.80 -22.35
C LYS A 417 -18.66 12.17 -23.33
N ASN A 418 -17.44 11.93 -22.90
CA ASN A 418 -16.40 11.30 -23.72
C ASN A 418 -16.80 9.86 -24.09
N PHE A 419 -17.16 9.06 -23.08
CA PHE A 419 -17.53 7.65 -23.24
C PHE A 419 -18.69 7.51 -24.24
N LYS A 420 -19.76 8.31 -24.10
CA LYS A 420 -20.91 8.30 -25.02
C LYS A 420 -20.52 8.65 -26.46
N ARG A 421 -19.62 9.60 -26.66
CA ARG A 421 -19.16 10.03 -27.99
C ARG A 421 -18.23 8.99 -28.63
N LEU A 422 -17.22 8.58 -27.85
CA LEU A 422 -16.13 7.72 -28.35
C LEU A 422 -16.56 6.25 -28.47
N SER A 423 -17.47 5.74 -27.64
CA SER A 423 -18.01 4.39 -27.80
C SER A 423 -18.77 4.21 -29.13
N LYS A 424 -19.54 5.24 -29.55
CA LYS A 424 -20.22 5.24 -30.83
C LYS A 424 -19.23 5.26 -32.01
N TRP A 425 -18.16 6.04 -31.86
CA TRP A 425 -17.10 6.09 -32.85
C TRP A 425 -16.35 4.76 -32.91
N ALA A 426 -15.92 4.20 -31.76
CA ALA A 426 -15.21 2.93 -31.69
C ALA A 426 -16.01 1.77 -32.29
N SER A 427 -17.33 1.72 -32.00
CA SER A 427 -18.23 0.71 -32.60
C SER A 427 -18.30 0.83 -34.11
N ARG A 428 -18.36 2.05 -34.68
CA ARG A 428 -18.37 2.29 -36.13
C ARG A 428 -17.05 1.89 -36.80
N GLU A 429 -15.92 2.15 -36.09
CA GLU A 429 -14.59 1.81 -36.57
C GLU A 429 -14.25 0.32 -36.32
N GLY A 430 -15.07 -0.43 -35.61
CA GLY A 430 -14.77 -1.82 -35.23
C GLY A 430 -13.57 -1.91 -34.29
N ALA A 431 -13.38 -0.95 -33.41
CA ALA A 431 -12.27 -0.87 -32.46
C ALA A 431 -12.77 -1.22 -31.05
N GLU A 432 -12.30 -2.34 -30.48
CA GLU A 432 -12.66 -2.79 -29.13
C GLU A 432 -11.65 -2.34 -28.06
N ALA A 433 -10.50 -1.75 -28.45
CA ALA A 433 -9.53 -1.11 -27.56
C ALA A 433 -9.41 0.37 -27.94
N TRP A 434 -9.77 1.30 -27.01
CA TRP A 434 -9.78 2.73 -27.29
C TRP A 434 -9.70 3.58 -26.03
N ARG A 435 -9.23 4.84 -26.15
CA ARG A 435 -9.05 5.77 -25.04
C ARG A 435 -10.31 6.60 -24.80
N ALA A 436 -10.87 6.47 -23.59
CA ALA A 436 -12.06 7.22 -23.18
C ALA A 436 -11.74 8.58 -22.52
N TYR A 437 -10.57 8.68 -21.86
CA TYR A 437 -10.16 9.86 -21.10
C TYR A 437 -8.63 9.95 -21.07
N ASP A 438 -8.09 11.17 -21.16
CA ASP A 438 -6.65 11.43 -21.11
C ASP A 438 -6.36 12.79 -20.44
N ALA A 439 -6.33 12.78 -19.11
CA ALA A 439 -6.03 13.96 -18.27
C ALA A 439 -6.85 15.21 -18.65
N ASP A 440 -8.11 15.03 -19.03
CA ASP A 440 -9.01 16.11 -19.47
C ASP A 440 -9.27 17.18 -18.38
N LEU A 441 -9.08 16.81 -17.11
CA LEU A 441 -9.23 17.68 -15.94
C LEU A 441 -7.94 17.65 -15.12
N PRO A 442 -7.44 18.80 -14.65
CA PRO A 442 -6.18 18.89 -13.88
C PRO A 442 -6.17 18.02 -12.61
N ASP A 443 -7.32 17.89 -11.94
CA ASP A 443 -7.46 17.14 -10.71
C ASP A 443 -7.42 15.63 -10.90
N TYR A 444 -7.67 15.14 -12.12
CA TYR A 444 -7.77 13.73 -12.47
C TYR A 444 -6.79 13.39 -13.57
N ASN A 445 -5.51 13.33 -13.18
CA ASN A 445 -4.39 13.14 -14.11
C ASN A 445 -4.17 11.65 -14.41
N ALA A 446 -4.97 11.08 -15.28
CA ALA A 446 -4.92 9.68 -15.68
C ALA A 446 -5.32 9.47 -17.15
N ALA A 447 -4.88 8.35 -17.72
CA ALA A 447 -5.44 7.77 -18.94
C ALA A 447 -6.45 6.68 -18.57
N ILE A 448 -7.58 6.63 -19.29
CA ILE A 448 -8.59 5.57 -19.14
C ILE A 448 -8.86 4.96 -20.50
N ASP A 449 -8.42 3.72 -20.66
CA ASP A 449 -8.58 2.94 -21.88
C ASP A 449 -9.65 1.85 -21.67
N ILE A 450 -10.50 1.67 -22.67
CA ILE A 450 -11.56 0.66 -22.69
C ILE A 450 -11.10 -0.51 -23.57
N TYR A 451 -11.29 -1.71 -23.06
CA TYR A 451 -11.04 -2.98 -23.75
C TYR A 451 -12.31 -3.83 -23.67
N ARG A 452 -13.18 -3.73 -24.69
CA ARG A 452 -14.51 -4.34 -24.71
C ARG A 452 -15.37 -3.89 -23.50
N ASP A 453 -15.61 -4.79 -22.55
CA ASP A 453 -16.37 -4.60 -21.32
C ASP A 453 -15.49 -4.37 -20.09
N CYS A 454 -14.22 -4.03 -20.31
CA CYS A 454 -13.23 -3.72 -19.26
C CYS A 454 -12.68 -2.30 -19.41
N ALA A 455 -12.31 -1.67 -18.30
CA ALA A 455 -11.62 -0.40 -18.26
C ALA A 455 -10.26 -0.53 -17.58
N VAL A 456 -9.23 0.11 -18.12
CA VAL A 456 -7.91 0.24 -17.50
C VAL A 456 -7.68 1.71 -17.18
N ILE A 457 -7.52 2.02 -15.90
CA ILE A 457 -7.18 3.36 -15.40
C ILE A 457 -5.68 3.37 -15.14
N GLN A 458 -4.95 4.17 -15.88
CA GLN A 458 -3.51 4.37 -15.73
C GLN A 458 -3.26 5.77 -15.16
N GLU A 459 -2.96 5.84 -13.87
CA GLU A 459 -2.66 7.12 -13.21
C GLU A 459 -1.30 7.66 -13.67
N TYR A 460 -1.28 8.93 -14.10
CA TYR A 460 -0.05 9.68 -14.27
C TYR A 460 0.43 10.17 -12.91
N ARG A 461 1.73 10.30 -12.74
CA ARG A 461 2.30 10.73 -11.46
C ARG A 461 1.69 12.05 -11.01
N ALA A 462 1.11 12.06 -9.80
CA ALA A 462 0.64 13.28 -9.17
C ALA A 462 1.83 14.25 -8.95
N PRO A 463 1.64 15.57 -9.14
CA PRO A 463 2.61 16.58 -8.75
C PRO A 463 3.03 16.39 -7.28
N LYS A 464 4.28 16.73 -6.95
CA LYS A 464 4.84 16.56 -5.59
C LYS A 464 4.10 17.38 -4.52
N GLU A 465 3.42 18.41 -4.94
CA GLU A 465 2.66 19.34 -4.10
C GLU A 465 1.32 18.75 -3.64
N ILE A 466 0.81 17.72 -4.31
CA ILE A 466 -0.46 17.06 -3.94
C ILE A 466 -0.17 16.02 -2.85
N PRO A 467 -0.80 16.14 -1.67
CA PRO A 467 -0.67 15.14 -0.62
C PRO A 467 -1.09 13.75 -1.12
N GLU A 468 -0.37 12.72 -0.72
CA GLU A 468 -0.59 11.34 -1.16
C GLU A 468 -2.03 10.86 -0.91
N TYR A 469 -2.64 11.25 0.23
CA TYR A 469 -4.03 10.92 0.54
C TYR A 469 -5.02 11.54 -0.46
N GLU A 470 -4.73 12.74 -0.99
CA GLU A 470 -5.59 13.43 -1.96
C GLU A 470 -5.47 12.79 -3.35
N ALA A 471 -4.26 12.43 -3.78
CA ALA A 471 -4.04 11.68 -5.00
C ALA A 471 -4.79 10.33 -4.95
N HIS A 472 -4.71 9.64 -3.81
CA HIS A 472 -5.42 8.38 -3.59
C HIS A 472 -6.94 8.55 -3.64
N ARG A 473 -7.50 9.58 -2.99
CA ARG A 473 -8.93 9.89 -3.07
C ARG A 473 -9.39 10.10 -4.51
N ARG A 474 -8.64 10.90 -5.29
CA ARG A 474 -8.94 11.17 -6.70
C ARG A 474 -8.95 9.89 -7.53
N LEU A 475 -8.04 8.96 -7.24
CA LEU A 475 -8.01 7.65 -7.89
C LEU A 475 -9.28 6.83 -7.58
N LEU A 476 -9.73 6.84 -6.33
CA LEU A 476 -10.98 6.19 -5.92
C LEU A 476 -12.21 6.80 -6.60
N ASP A 477 -12.28 8.13 -6.66
CA ASP A 477 -13.32 8.86 -7.38
C ASP A 477 -13.37 8.43 -8.86
N MET A 478 -12.20 8.30 -9.52
CA MET A 478 -12.12 7.83 -10.91
C MET A 478 -12.70 6.42 -11.08
N VAL A 479 -12.35 5.48 -10.21
CA VAL A 479 -12.88 4.10 -10.28
C VAL A 479 -14.39 4.08 -10.16
N GLU A 480 -14.95 4.78 -9.18
CA GLU A 480 -16.39 4.80 -8.95
C GLU A 480 -17.13 5.54 -10.08
N CYS A 481 -16.61 6.66 -10.55
CA CYS A 481 -17.19 7.40 -11.66
C CYS A 481 -17.16 6.59 -12.97
N VAL A 482 -16.07 5.85 -13.24
CA VAL A 482 -15.99 4.94 -14.40
C VAL A 482 -17.04 3.85 -14.29
N ARG A 483 -17.17 3.22 -13.09
CA ARG A 483 -18.20 2.21 -12.83
C ARG A 483 -19.62 2.76 -13.09
N MET A 484 -19.92 3.97 -12.57
CA MET A 484 -21.22 4.65 -12.75
C MET A 484 -21.51 5.03 -14.20
N ALA A 485 -20.48 5.34 -14.99
CA ALA A 485 -20.65 5.78 -16.36
C ALA A 485 -20.74 4.63 -17.35
N THR A 486 -20.00 3.53 -17.11
CA THR A 486 -19.91 2.37 -18.01
C THR A 486 -20.90 1.27 -17.66
N GLY A 487 -21.29 1.15 -16.37
CA GLY A 487 -22.02 0.01 -15.83
C GLY A 487 -21.14 -1.24 -15.64
N PHE A 488 -19.84 -1.15 -15.85
CA PHE A 488 -18.94 -2.29 -15.69
C PHE A 488 -18.90 -2.74 -14.23
N GLU A 489 -18.90 -4.06 -14.01
CA GLU A 489 -18.69 -4.61 -12.69
C GLU A 489 -17.29 -4.21 -12.18
N GLY A 490 -17.17 -4.05 -10.86
CA GLY A 490 -15.91 -3.69 -10.26
C GLY A 490 -14.71 -4.58 -10.68
N LYS A 491 -14.88 -5.89 -10.88
CA LYS A 491 -13.85 -6.81 -11.37
C LYS A 491 -13.40 -6.57 -12.83
N ARG A 492 -14.09 -5.68 -13.57
CA ARG A 492 -13.80 -5.29 -14.95
C ARG A 492 -13.11 -3.92 -15.08
N ILE A 493 -12.71 -3.29 -13.94
CA ILE A 493 -12.00 -2.02 -13.92
C ILE A 493 -10.63 -2.26 -13.29
N PHE A 494 -9.55 -2.06 -14.02
CA PHE A 494 -8.17 -2.33 -13.62
C PHE A 494 -7.42 -1.03 -13.38
N LEU A 495 -6.58 -1.02 -12.32
CA LEU A 495 -5.71 0.11 -11.99
C LEU A 495 -4.27 -0.25 -12.32
N LYS A 496 -3.57 0.64 -13.02
CA LYS A 496 -2.14 0.52 -13.29
C LYS A 496 -1.42 1.78 -12.81
N GLN A 497 -0.43 1.61 -11.94
CA GLN A 497 0.42 2.70 -11.43
C GLN A 497 1.85 2.52 -11.90
N ARG A 498 2.45 3.54 -12.51
CA ARG A 498 3.89 3.55 -12.83
C ARG A 498 4.69 3.93 -11.58
N ARG A 499 5.20 2.95 -10.83
CA ARG A 499 6.18 3.20 -9.76
C ARG A 499 7.58 3.34 -10.34
N ARG A 500 8.35 4.37 -9.87
CA ARG A 500 9.80 4.39 -10.07
C ARG A 500 10.41 3.28 -9.23
N GLN A 501 10.87 2.22 -9.85
CA GLN A 501 11.82 1.33 -9.20
C GLN A 501 13.20 1.98 -9.22
N SER A 502 13.88 1.99 -8.05
CA SER A 502 15.28 2.33 -7.92
C SER A 502 16.10 1.46 -8.89
N ALA A 503 17.03 2.09 -9.58
CA ALA A 503 17.92 1.59 -10.61
C ALA A 503 18.10 0.06 -10.67
N GLY A 504 17.60 -0.59 -11.73
CA GLY A 504 18.03 -1.95 -12.09
C GLY A 504 17.04 -2.86 -12.81
N ASN A 505 15.72 -2.70 -12.69
CA ASN A 505 14.77 -3.60 -13.34
C ASN A 505 13.58 -2.86 -13.95
N GLN A 506 13.69 -2.49 -15.21
CA GLN A 506 12.61 -1.80 -15.95
C GLN A 506 11.49 -2.75 -16.44
N TYR A 507 11.62 -4.07 -16.27
CA TYR A 507 10.72 -5.08 -16.89
C TYR A 507 10.25 -6.21 -15.96
N THR A 508 10.48 -6.15 -14.66
CA THR A 508 9.83 -7.09 -13.74
C THR A 508 8.51 -6.49 -13.25
N GLY A 509 7.43 -7.09 -13.70
CA GLY A 509 6.10 -6.91 -13.11
C GLY A 509 6.16 -7.09 -11.60
N GLY A 510 5.26 -6.43 -10.87
CA GLY A 510 5.06 -6.67 -9.44
C GLY A 510 5.01 -8.18 -9.18
N GLU A 511 5.58 -8.59 -8.05
CA GLU A 511 5.56 -9.99 -7.59
C GLU A 511 4.16 -10.56 -7.80
N ALA A 512 4.10 -11.64 -8.55
CA ALA A 512 2.88 -12.40 -8.77
C ALA A 512 2.34 -12.80 -7.40
N SER A 513 1.26 -12.18 -6.96
CA SER A 513 0.40 -12.78 -5.96
C SER A 513 -0.08 -14.09 -6.56
N GLY A 514 0.38 -15.20 -5.97
CA GLY A 514 0.02 -16.54 -6.42
C GLY A 514 -1.48 -16.78 -6.21
N HIS A 515 -2.28 -16.35 -7.15
CA HIS A 515 -3.63 -16.83 -7.42
C HIS A 515 -4.00 -16.54 -8.88
N ASP A 516 -4.72 -17.46 -9.46
CA ASP A 516 -5.17 -17.69 -10.82
C ASP A 516 -6.08 -16.60 -11.45
N ASP A 517 -5.75 -15.32 -11.25
CA ASP A 517 -6.54 -14.15 -11.74
C ASP A 517 -5.92 -13.50 -12.99
N ARG A 518 -5.24 -14.29 -13.83
CA ARG A 518 -4.72 -13.81 -15.10
C ARG A 518 -5.87 -13.54 -16.07
N LEU A 519 -6.20 -12.26 -16.31
CA LEU A 519 -7.20 -11.90 -17.30
C LEU A 519 -6.53 -11.59 -18.66
N GLU A 520 -6.59 -12.58 -19.54
CA GLU A 520 -6.30 -12.40 -20.95
C GLU A 520 -7.63 -12.20 -21.70
N LEU A 521 -7.68 -11.19 -22.54
CA LEU A 521 -8.87 -10.81 -23.30
C LEU A 521 -8.50 -10.67 -24.78
N LEU A 522 -9.40 -11.13 -25.65
CA LEU A 522 -9.30 -10.88 -27.08
C LEU A 522 -10.02 -9.58 -27.43
N VAL A 523 -9.31 -8.68 -28.11
CA VAL A 523 -9.88 -7.46 -28.68
C VAL A 523 -9.75 -7.48 -30.19
N THR A 524 -10.70 -6.85 -30.89
CA THR A 524 -10.65 -6.68 -32.32
C THR A 524 -10.38 -5.23 -32.71
N GLU A 525 -9.67 -5.06 -33.83
CA GLU A 525 -9.41 -3.77 -34.45
C GLU A 525 -9.45 -3.95 -35.97
N TYR A 526 -10.39 -3.33 -36.65
CA TYR A 526 -10.63 -3.51 -38.09
C TYR A 526 -10.75 -4.99 -38.50
N GLY A 527 -11.34 -5.84 -37.63
CA GLY A 527 -11.49 -7.26 -37.84
C GLY A 527 -10.24 -8.11 -37.56
N VAL A 528 -9.13 -7.52 -37.13
CA VAL A 528 -7.93 -8.22 -36.67
C VAL A 528 -8.03 -8.48 -35.17
N LYS A 529 -7.72 -9.70 -34.73
CA LYS A 529 -7.78 -10.12 -33.32
C LYS A 529 -6.42 -9.96 -32.68
N TYR A 530 -6.41 -9.40 -31.46
CA TYR A 530 -5.23 -9.24 -30.63
C TYR A 530 -5.50 -9.73 -29.21
N LEU A 531 -4.52 -10.45 -28.66
CA LEU A 531 -4.52 -10.83 -27.25
C LEU A 531 -4.04 -9.65 -26.41
N VAL A 532 -4.77 -9.31 -25.35
CA VAL A 532 -4.36 -8.30 -24.37
C VAL A 532 -4.36 -8.89 -22.96
N ASN A 533 -3.43 -8.42 -22.11
CA ASN A 533 -3.35 -8.80 -20.72
C ASN A 533 -3.58 -7.54 -19.86
N LEU A 534 -4.64 -7.57 -19.05
CA LEU A 534 -5.06 -6.41 -18.27
C LEU A 534 -4.54 -6.43 -16.81
N THR A 535 -3.95 -7.53 -16.35
CA THR A 535 -3.54 -7.75 -14.94
C THR A 535 -2.03 -7.72 -14.72
N ASP A 536 -1.27 -8.61 -15.35
CA ASP A 536 0.08 -8.96 -14.92
C ASP A 536 1.20 -8.04 -15.43
N ARG A 537 0.90 -7.16 -16.38
CA ARG A 537 1.89 -6.32 -17.05
C ARG A 537 1.47 -4.86 -17.05
N ILE A 538 2.45 -3.96 -17.04
CA ILE A 538 2.19 -2.52 -17.15
C ILE A 538 1.54 -2.21 -18.50
N ASP A 539 2.11 -2.75 -19.58
CA ASP A 539 1.59 -2.58 -20.93
C ASP A 539 0.62 -3.73 -21.27
N THR A 540 -0.48 -3.39 -21.94
CA THR A 540 -1.61 -4.30 -22.16
C THR A 540 -1.43 -5.26 -23.35
N GLY A 541 -0.37 -5.12 -24.15
CA GLY A 541 -0.13 -5.94 -25.33
C GLY A 541 -0.57 -5.27 -26.64
N ILE A 542 -1.27 -4.17 -26.61
CA ILE A 542 -1.59 -3.34 -27.79
C ILE A 542 -1.48 -1.86 -27.42
N PHE A 543 -1.01 -1.05 -28.36
CA PHE A 543 -1.03 0.41 -28.28
C PHE A 543 -2.16 0.93 -29.18
N PRO A 544 -3.32 1.34 -28.60
CA PRO A 544 -4.49 1.73 -29.41
C PRO A 544 -4.28 3.00 -30.24
N ASP A 545 -3.37 3.89 -29.83
CA ASP A 545 -2.97 5.07 -30.61
C ASP A 545 -2.31 4.72 -31.95
N TYR A 546 -1.76 3.52 -32.05
CA TYR A 546 -1.04 3.02 -33.25
C TYR A 546 -1.97 2.40 -34.33
N ARG A 547 -3.30 2.39 -34.11
CA ARG A 547 -4.24 1.69 -35.00
C ARG A 547 -4.20 2.16 -36.43
N LEU A 548 -4.03 3.47 -36.69
CA LEU A 548 -3.95 4.00 -38.03
C LEU A 548 -2.63 3.65 -38.76
N VAL A 549 -1.54 3.51 -37.99
CA VAL A 549 -0.27 3.01 -38.53
C VAL A 549 -0.39 1.52 -38.90
N ARG A 550 -1.02 0.70 -38.02
CA ARG A 550 -1.30 -0.72 -38.36
C ARG A 550 -2.18 -0.87 -39.58
N ARG A 551 -3.21 -0.02 -39.72
CA ARG A 551 -4.08 0.03 -40.89
C ARG A 551 -3.28 0.40 -42.14
N TYR A 552 -2.44 1.42 -42.09
CA TYR A 552 -1.58 1.84 -43.17
C TYR A 552 -0.64 0.70 -43.61
N ILE A 553 0.00 -0.01 -42.68
CA ILE A 553 0.84 -1.17 -42.95
C ILE A 553 0.02 -2.25 -43.69
N ARG A 554 -1.17 -2.59 -43.17
CA ARG A 554 -2.05 -3.60 -43.79
C ARG A 554 -2.41 -3.26 -45.23
N GLU A 555 -2.72 -1.99 -45.53
CA GLU A 555 -3.10 -1.52 -46.87
C GLU A 555 -1.92 -1.52 -47.83
N HIS A 556 -0.67 -1.40 -47.36
CA HIS A 556 0.54 -1.28 -48.20
C HIS A 556 1.42 -2.53 -48.21
N ALA A 557 1.07 -3.59 -47.48
CA ALA A 557 1.93 -4.79 -47.36
C ALA A 557 1.81 -5.79 -48.49
N LYS A 558 0.77 -5.73 -49.34
CA LYS A 558 0.49 -6.74 -50.33
C LYS A 558 1.68 -6.99 -51.28
N GLY A 559 2.15 -8.25 -51.31
CA GLY A 559 3.27 -8.70 -52.14
C GLY A 559 4.65 -8.19 -51.73
N ARG A 560 4.74 -7.45 -50.62
CA ARG A 560 5.98 -6.85 -50.10
C ARG A 560 6.63 -7.68 -48.98
N SER A 561 7.93 -7.60 -48.88
CA SER A 561 8.70 -8.08 -47.74
C SER A 561 8.63 -7.05 -46.62
N PHE A 562 8.16 -7.45 -45.44
CA PHE A 562 7.96 -6.59 -44.27
C PHE A 562 8.93 -6.91 -43.13
N LEU A 563 9.59 -5.88 -42.61
CA LEU A 563 10.44 -5.96 -41.42
C LEU A 563 9.86 -5.13 -40.31
N ASN A 564 9.68 -5.73 -39.12
CA ASN A 564 9.24 -5.04 -37.88
C ASN A 564 10.36 -5.08 -36.84
N LEU A 565 10.98 -3.93 -36.59
CA LEU A 565 12.02 -3.75 -35.60
C LEU A 565 11.38 -3.27 -34.27
N PHE A 566 11.86 -3.82 -33.15
CA PHE A 566 11.24 -3.62 -31.82
C PHE A 566 9.77 -4.06 -31.84
N CYS A 567 9.53 -5.26 -32.34
CA CYS A 567 8.19 -5.68 -32.76
C CYS A 567 7.18 -5.84 -31.58
N TYR A 568 7.64 -5.85 -30.33
CA TYR A 568 6.81 -6.03 -29.14
C TYR A 568 5.92 -7.28 -29.30
N THR A 569 4.59 -7.17 -29.13
CA THR A 569 3.63 -8.28 -29.31
C THR A 569 3.25 -8.54 -30.78
N GLY A 570 3.93 -7.90 -31.72
CA GLY A 570 3.80 -8.14 -33.15
C GLY A 570 2.47 -7.72 -33.80
N THR A 571 1.73 -6.80 -33.18
CA THR A 571 0.44 -6.35 -33.71
C THR A 571 0.54 -5.79 -35.13
N SER A 572 1.61 -5.05 -35.44
CA SER A 572 1.91 -4.55 -36.80
C SER A 572 2.35 -5.66 -37.75
N SER A 573 3.05 -6.69 -37.27
CA SER A 573 3.43 -7.86 -38.05
C SER A 573 2.21 -8.66 -38.48
N VAL A 574 1.22 -8.85 -37.61
CA VAL A 574 -0.07 -9.48 -37.95
C VAL A 574 -0.82 -8.66 -39.00
N ALA A 575 -0.84 -7.32 -38.82
CA ALA A 575 -1.46 -6.43 -39.81
C ALA A 575 -0.82 -6.58 -41.23
N ALA A 576 0.51 -6.63 -41.30
CA ALA A 576 1.24 -6.85 -42.55
C ALA A 576 0.91 -8.22 -43.18
N ALA A 577 0.91 -9.29 -42.36
CA ALA A 577 0.59 -10.63 -42.82
C ALA A 577 -0.82 -10.73 -43.40
N LEU A 578 -1.84 -10.17 -42.70
CA LEU A 578 -3.22 -10.10 -43.18
C LEU A 578 -3.39 -9.15 -44.38
N GLY A 579 -2.51 -8.16 -44.53
CA GLY A 579 -2.41 -7.33 -45.73
C GLY A 579 -1.83 -8.01 -46.95
N GLY A 580 -1.41 -9.29 -46.84
CA GLY A 580 -0.87 -10.08 -47.90
C GLY A 580 0.63 -9.87 -48.17
N ALA A 581 1.40 -9.54 -47.12
CA ALA A 581 2.85 -9.47 -47.21
C ALA A 581 3.45 -10.79 -47.78
N ALA A 582 4.44 -10.67 -48.63
CA ALA A 582 5.16 -11.83 -49.18
C ALA A 582 5.97 -12.54 -48.07
N SER A 583 6.58 -11.75 -47.19
CA SER A 583 7.28 -12.26 -46.01
C SER A 583 7.19 -11.24 -44.86
N VAL A 584 7.25 -11.72 -43.61
CA VAL A 584 7.25 -10.89 -42.39
C VAL A 584 8.38 -11.34 -41.50
N VAL A 585 9.25 -10.42 -41.14
CA VAL A 585 10.31 -10.61 -40.14
C VAL A 585 10.03 -9.72 -38.92
N SER A 586 9.92 -10.33 -37.76
CA SER A 586 9.69 -9.64 -36.48
C SER A 586 10.92 -9.81 -35.60
N VAL A 587 11.54 -8.70 -35.19
CA VAL A 587 12.75 -8.67 -34.37
C VAL A 587 12.46 -8.02 -33.02
N ASP A 588 12.77 -8.74 -31.92
CA ASP A 588 12.67 -8.25 -30.57
C ASP A 588 13.68 -8.96 -29.65
N MET A 589 14.11 -8.30 -28.59
CA MET A 589 15.01 -8.91 -27.58
C MET A 589 14.28 -9.90 -26.65
N SER A 590 12.99 -9.72 -26.47
CA SER A 590 12.15 -10.47 -25.52
C SER A 590 11.57 -11.72 -26.18
N SER A 591 11.98 -12.91 -25.70
CA SER A 591 11.33 -14.17 -26.10
C SER A 591 9.83 -14.18 -25.78
N THR A 592 9.45 -13.60 -24.65
CA THR A 592 8.04 -13.54 -24.24
C THR A 592 7.19 -12.71 -25.20
N TYR A 593 7.72 -11.60 -25.73
CA TYR A 593 7.00 -10.81 -26.73
C TYR A 593 6.93 -11.52 -28.09
N LEU A 594 7.97 -12.25 -28.47
CA LEU A 594 7.95 -13.06 -29.67
C LEU A 594 6.96 -14.24 -29.57
N ASP A 595 6.82 -14.84 -28.38
CA ASP A 595 5.80 -15.88 -28.16
C ASP A 595 4.38 -15.29 -28.22
N TRP A 596 4.20 -14.08 -27.68
CA TRP A 596 2.94 -13.35 -27.82
C TRP A 596 2.65 -12.94 -29.26
N THR A 597 3.69 -12.59 -30.02
CA THR A 597 3.59 -12.36 -31.47
C THR A 597 3.07 -13.60 -32.20
N ARG A 598 3.64 -14.79 -31.95
CA ARG A 598 3.17 -16.05 -32.51
C ARG A 598 1.70 -16.33 -32.17
N GLU A 599 1.32 -16.08 -30.93
CA GLU A 599 -0.07 -16.25 -30.50
C GLU A 599 -1.01 -15.29 -31.26
N ASN A 600 -0.64 -14.03 -31.46
CA ASN A 600 -1.40 -13.08 -32.25
C ASN A 600 -1.55 -13.53 -33.72
N PHE A 601 -0.54 -14.13 -34.29
CA PHE A 601 -0.64 -14.77 -35.66
C PHE A 601 -1.64 -15.92 -35.64
N ARG A 602 -1.52 -16.85 -34.66
CA ARG A 602 -2.41 -18.01 -34.50
C ARG A 602 -3.87 -17.60 -34.35
N LEU A 603 -4.17 -16.58 -33.54
CA LEU A 603 -5.53 -16.05 -33.29
C LEU A 603 -6.20 -15.53 -34.60
N ASN A 604 -5.41 -15.14 -35.57
CA ASN A 604 -5.88 -14.66 -36.87
C ASN A 604 -5.82 -15.75 -37.96
N GLY A 605 -5.60 -17.01 -37.61
CA GLY A 605 -5.56 -18.13 -38.52
C GLY A 605 -4.34 -18.14 -39.47
N ILE A 606 -3.25 -17.44 -39.09
CA ILE A 606 -2.02 -17.38 -39.86
C ILE A 606 -1.12 -18.54 -39.43
N ASP A 607 -0.83 -19.47 -40.34
CA ASP A 607 0.13 -20.54 -40.11
C ASP A 607 1.56 -19.99 -40.16
N THR A 608 2.29 -20.10 -39.10
CA THR A 608 3.67 -19.63 -38.93
C THR A 608 4.71 -20.76 -39.12
N SER A 609 4.32 -21.93 -39.57
CA SER A 609 5.22 -23.07 -39.80
C SER A 609 6.19 -22.83 -40.95
N ASP A 610 5.81 -22.00 -41.93
CA ASP A 610 6.68 -21.59 -43.04
C ASP A 610 7.67 -20.50 -42.58
N ALA A 611 8.85 -20.93 -42.15
CA ALA A 611 9.93 -20.05 -41.69
C ALA A 611 10.54 -19.19 -42.84
N SER A 612 10.25 -19.48 -44.09
CA SER A 612 10.67 -18.65 -45.23
C SER A 612 9.79 -17.39 -45.32
N ARG A 613 8.53 -17.51 -44.95
CA ARG A 613 7.54 -16.44 -44.97
C ARG A 613 7.44 -15.68 -43.63
N TYR A 614 7.48 -16.37 -42.50
CA TYR A 614 7.31 -15.76 -41.17
C TYR A 614 8.49 -16.09 -40.26
N ARG A 615 9.26 -15.05 -39.90
CA ARG A 615 10.45 -15.19 -39.04
C ARG A 615 10.31 -14.36 -37.78
N PHE A 616 10.56 -15.00 -36.63
CA PHE A 616 10.58 -14.37 -35.30
C PHE A 616 11.99 -14.44 -34.75
N VAL A 617 12.66 -13.30 -34.67
CA VAL A 617 14.09 -13.23 -34.39
C VAL A 617 14.31 -12.61 -33.02
N LYS A 618 14.86 -13.41 -32.09
CA LYS A 618 15.30 -12.90 -30.77
C LYS A 618 16.70 -12.28 -30.92
N ALA A 619 16.76 -10.97 -31.03
CA ALA A 619 18.03 -10.24 -31.19
C ALA A 619 17.93 -8.79 -30.76
N ASP A 620 19.07 -8.20 -30.42
CA ASP A 620 19.23 -6.75 -30.40
C ASP A 620 19.10 -6.18 -31.81
N CYS A 621 18.22 -5.22 -32.04
CA CYS A 621 17.88 -4.70 -33.35
C CYS A 621 19.09 -4.06 -34.05
N VAL A 622 19.94 -3.33 -33.35
CA VAL A 622 21.14 -2.68 -33.90
C VAL A 622 22.11 -3.74 -34.42
N ARG A 623 22.39 -4.73 -33.58
CA ARG A 623 23.30 -5.83 -33.92
C ARG A 623 22.73 -6.68 -35.07
N TRP A 624 21.42 -6.94 -35.02
CA TRP A 624 20.76 -7.72 -36.05
C TRP A 624 20.79 -7.04 -37.45
N LEU A 625 20.57 -5.71 -37.51
CA LEU A 625 20.64 -4.94 -38.76
C LEU A 625 22.00 -5.07 -39.42
N ARG A 626 23.10 -5.02 -38.67
CA ARG A 626 24.46 -5.20 -39.19
C ARG A 626 24.63 -6.60 -39.80
N THR A 627 24.20 -7.66 -39.12
CA THR A 627 24.26 -9.03 -39.63
C THR A 627 23.38 -9.21 -40.87
N ALA A 628 22.16 -8.65 -40.88
CA ALA A 628 21.24 -8.74 -41.99
C ALA A 628 21.78 -8.03 -43.26
N LYS A 629 22.56 -6.96 -43.12
CA LYS A 629 23.27 -6.30 -44.20
C LYS A 629 24.31 -7.23 -44.82
N ASP A 630 25.12 -7.90 -44.01
CA ASP A 630 26.16 -8.82 -44.47
C ASP A 630 25.57 -10.03 -45.24
N GLU A 631 24.33 -10.43 -44.88
CA GLU A 631 23.56 -11.46 -45.56
C GLU A 631 22.87 -10.98 -46.86
N GLY A 632 23.00 -9.71 -47.22
CA GLY A 632 22.41 -9.13 -48.44
C GLY A 632 20.88 -9.06 -48.46
N LYS A 633 20.21 -9.08 -47.28
CA LYS A 633 18.75 -9.02 -47.18
C LYS A 633 18.21 -7.65 -47.59
N LYS A 634 17.04 -7.67 -48.27
CA LYS A 634 16.33 -6.45 -48.69
C LYS A 634 14.85 -6.52 -48.28
N TYR A 635 14.28 -5.35 -47.91
CA TYR A 635 12.90 -5.22 -47.51
C TYR A 635 12.21 -4.05 -48.21
N ASP A 636 10.93 -4.26 -48.58
CA ASP A 636 10.10 -3.25 -49.24
C ASP A 636 9.36 -2.33 -48.27
N LEU A 637 9.10 -2.82 -47.08
CA LEU A 637 8.39 -2.09 -46.06
C LEU A 637 9.03 -2.38 -44.68
N VAL A 638 9.45 -1.34 -43.96
CA VAL A 638 10.10 -1.47 -42.66
C VAL A 638 9.35 -0.63 -41.65
N LEU A 639 8.94 -1.22 -40.51
CA LEU A 639 8.50 -0.48 -39.33
C LEU A 639 9.69 -0.36 -38.40
N PHE A 640 10.00 0.89 -38.03
CA PHE A 640 10.99 1.25 -37.03
C PHE A 640 10.32 2.06 -35.92
N ASP A 641 9.98 1.39 -34.80
CA ASP A 641 9.29 1.97 -33.63
C ASP A 641 10.08 1.67 -32.36
N PRO A 642 11.22 2.39 -32.14
CA PRO A 642 12.13 2.12 -31.06
C PRO A 642 11.57 2.67 -29.72
N PRO A 643 11.97 2.08 -28.57
CA PRO A 643 11.69 2.66 -27.27
C PRO A 643 12.42 4.01 -27.10
N THR A 644 11.87 4.92 -26.26
CA THR A 644 12.49 6.21 -25.95
C THR A 644 13.92 6.02 -25.42
N PHE A 645 14.11 5.08 -24.49
CA PHE A 645 15.40 4.68 -23.93
C PHE A 645 15.42 3.16 -23.72
N SER A 646 16.58 2.55 -23.90
CA SER A 646 16.82 1.15 -23.56
C SER A 646 18.21 1.00 -22.96
N ASN A 647 18.28 0.35 -21.77
CA ASN A 647 19.51 0.05 -21.05
C ASN A 647 19.60 -1.44 -20.66
N SER A 648 19.12 -2.32 -21.51
CA SER A 648 19.14 -3.76 -21.26
C SER A 648 20.57 -4.27 -21.06
N LYS A 649 20.78 -5.17 -20.08
CA LYS A 649 22.08 -5.85 -19.82
C LYS A 649 22.63 -6.63 -21.00
N SER A 650 21.80 -6.92 -22.02
CA SER A 650 22.16 -7.62 -23.25
C SER A 650 22.51 -6.67 -24.40
N MET A 651 22.46 -5.36 -24.21
CA MET A 651 22.89 -4.36 -25.19
C MET A 651 24.32 -3.92 -24.92
N SER A 652 25.07 -3.60 -25.97
CA SER A 652 26.43 -3.06 -25.90
C SER A 652 26.51 -1.56 -25.58
N GLY A 653 25.40 -0.96 -25.07
CA GLY A 653 25.30 0.48 -24.73
C GLY A 653 23.89 0.88 -24.34
N VAL A 654 23.70 2.17 -24.02
CA VAL A 654 22.38 2.78 -23.78
C VAL A 654 21.85 3.29 -25.11
N PHE A 655 20.67 2.84 -25.52
CA PHE A 655 19.98 3.36 -26.71
C PHE A 655 19.09 4.55 -26.33
N SER A 656 19.17 5.64 -27.10
CA SER A 656 18.31 6.81 -27.03
C SER A 656 17.76 7.13 -28.42
N VAL A 657 16.43 7.17 -28.57
CA VAL A 657 15.84 7.43 -29.88
C VAL A 657 16.30 8.76 -30.49
N GLN A 658 16.46 9.81 -29.68
CA GLN A 658 16.89 11.14 -30.16
C GLN A 658 18.34 11.14 -30.66
N ASP A 659 19.20 10.37 -30.03
CA ASP A 659 20.63 10.35 -30.35
C ASP A 659 20.97 9.33 -31.43
N ASP A 660 20.25 8.22 -31.47
CA ASP A 660 20.60 7.02 -32.29
C ASP A 660 19.76 6.87 -33.57
N TYR A 661 18.68 7.66 -33.78
CA TYR A 661 17.78 7.45 -34.91
C TYR A 661 18.46 7.58 -36.30
N LEU A 662 19.40 8.49 -36.44
CA LEU A 662 20.12 8.68 -37.71
C LEU A 662 20.96 7.45 -38.09
N GLU A 663 21.70 6.87 -37.12
CA GLU A 663 22.45 5.64 -37.36
C GLU A 663 21.52 4.46 -37.69
N MET A 664 20.37 4.39 -37.00
CA MET A 664 19.36 3.38 -37.29
C MET A 664 18.79 3.54 -38.70
N LEU A 665 18.41 4.77 -39.11
CA LEU A 665 17.91 5.05 -40.45
C LEU A 665 18.97 4.71 -41.52
N ARG A 666 20.23 5.01 -41.27
CA ARG A 666 21.37 4.63 -42.14
C ARG A 666 21.43 3.11 -42.30
N LEU A 667 21.45 2.35 -41.20
CA LEU A 667 21.49 0.88 -41.25
C LEU A 667 20.27 0.29 -41.94
N ILE A 668 19.08 0.81 -41.69
CA ILE A 668 17.83 0.35 -42.31
C ILE A 668 17.83 0.66 -43.82
N SER A 669 18.32 1.82 -44.23
CA SER A 669 18.37 2.23 -45.62
C SER A 669 19.21 1.28 -46.49
N GLU A 670 20.24 0.67 -45.91
CA GLU A 670 21.09 -0.33 -46.57
C GLU A 670 20.35 -1.64 -46.81
N LEU A 671 19.30 -1.96 -46.02
CA LEU A 671 18.41 -3.12 -46.19
C LEU A 671 17.15 -2.78 -46.97
N LEU A 672 16.94 -1.53 -47.39
CA LEU A 672 15.74 -1.10 -48.10
C LEU A 672 15.91 -1.38 -49.58
N THR A 673 14.86 -1.84 -50.23
CA THR A 673 14.78 -1.86 -51.70
C THR A 673 14.73 -0.43 -52.27
N ASP A 674 14.91 -0.23 -53.55
CA ASP A 674 14.96 1.12 -54.13
C ASP A 674 13.62 1.85 -53.99
N ASP A 675 12.48 1.14 -54.16
CA ASP A 675 11.13 1.67 -53.94
C ASP A 675 10.62 1.42 -52.49
N GLY A 676 11.52 1.08 -51.60
CA GLY A 676 11.19 0.70 -50.23
C GLY A 676 10.77 1.90 -49.36
N LEU A 677 10.00 1.59 -48.32
CA LEU A 677 9.44 2.56 -47.38
C LEU A 677 9.79 2.20 -45.95
N ILE A 678 10.32 3.15 -45.20
CA ILE A 678 10.44 3.06 -43.74
C ILE A 678 9.29 3.85 -43.10
N ILE A 679 8.56 3.22 -42.22
CA ILE A 679 7.62 3.88 -41.27
C ILE A 679 8.39 4.07 -39.99
N PHE A 680 8.85 5.27 -39.72
CA PHE A 680 9.58 5.63 -38.49
C PHE A 680 8.62 6.30 -37.52
N SER A 681 8.46 5.74 -36.34
CA SER A 681 7.62 6.28 -35.29
C SER A 681 8.29 6.15 -33.92
N ASN A 682 7.92 7.00 -32.98
CA ASN A 682 8.30 6.88 -31.58
C ASN A 682 7.33 7.68 -30.70
N ASN A 683 7.34 7.41 -29.38
CA ASN A 683 6.49 8.05 -28.39
C ASN A 683 7.24 9.07 -27.51
N TYR A 684 8.44 9.49 -27.89
CA TYR A 684 9.19 10.52 -27.17
C TYR A 684 8.65 11.91 -27.47
N ARG A 685 8.00 12.55 -26.47
CA ARG A 685 7.35 13.86 -26.66
C ARG A 685 8.29 15.00 -27.04
N GLY A 686 9.58 14.86 -26.75
CA GLY A 686 10.63 15.81 -27.06
C GLY A 686 11.37 15.50 -28.37
N PHE A 687 10.96 14.48 -29.11
CA PHE A 687 11.63 14.08 -30.35
C PHE A 687 11.56 15.17 -31.43
N THR A 688 12.69 15.44 -32.05
CA THR A 688 12.79 16.34 -33.20
C THR A 688 13.62 15.64 -34.27
N LEU A 689 13.04 15.44 -35.45
CA LEU A 689 13.76 14.94 -36.61
C LEU A 689 14.53 16.10 -37.26
N ASP A 690 15.78 15.89 -37.60
CA ASP A 690 16.63 16.80 -38.37
C ASP A 690 16.51 16.47 -39.86
N PRO A 691 15.82 17.28 -40.67
CA PRO A 691 15.61 17.00 -42.08
C PRO A 691 16.93 17.00 -42.91
N GLU A 692 17.86 17.91 -42.59
CA GLU A 692 19.12 18.09 -43.30
C GLU A 692 20.03 16.86 -43.08
N ALA A 693 20.05 16.36 -41.79
CA ALA A 693 20.80 15.15 -41.48
C ALA A 693 20.22 13.91 -42.14
N VAL A 694 18.90 13.82 -42.27
CA VAL A 694 18.23 12.71 -42.98
C VAL A 694 18.52 12.78 -44.50
N GLU A 695 18.48 13.97 -45.12
CA GLU A 695 18.85 14.17 -46.51
C GLU A 695 20.30 13.82 -46.76
N GLY A 696 21.20 14.14 -45.83
CA GLY A 696 22.60 13.73 -45.85
C GLY A 696 22.84 12.23 -45.92
N LEU A 697 21.88 11.43 -45.46
CA LEU A 697 21.86 9.95 -45.62
C LEU A 697 21.29 9.48 -46.97
N GLY A 698 20.91 10.38 -47.89
CA GLY A 698 20.24 10.05 -49.12
C GLY A 698 18.77 9.63 -48.96
N LEU A 699 18.13 10.11 -47.88
CA LEU A 699 16.76 9.80 -47.51
C LEU A 699 15.91 11.07 -47.50
N SER A 700 14.61 10.93 -47.79
CA SER A 700 13.60 11.95 -47.59
C SER A 700 12.63 11.50 -46.52
N ALA A 701 12.18 12.41 -45.62
CA ALA A 701 11.22 12.12 -44.56
C ALA A 701 9.98 13.02 -44.69
N GLU A 702 8.81 12.41 -44.74
CA GLU A 702 7.52 13.11 -44.72
C GLU A 702 6.88 12.95 -43.33
N ASP A 703 6.58 14.03 -42.64
CA ASP A 703 5.82 13.96 -41.39
C ASP A 703 4.34 13.66 -41.64
N VAL A 704 3.90 12.49 -41.19
CA VAL A 704 2.53 12.03 -41.30
C VAL A 704 1.82 11.91 -39.95
N THR A 705 2.41 12.44 -38.90
CA THR A 705 1.92 12.36 -37.51
C THR A 705 0.44 12.70 -37.43
N ALA A 706 0.00 13.85 -37.97
CA ALA A 706 -1.39 14.27 -37.91
C ALA A 706 -2.37 13.28 -38.57
N ARG A 707 -1.90 12.50 -39.58
CA ARG A 707 -2.69 11.49 -40.29
C ARG A 707 -2.75 10.14 -39.55
N THR A 708 -1.86 9.93 -38.60
CA THR A 708 -1.73 8.68 -37.84
C THR A 708 -2.33 8.74 -36.45
N ILE A 709 -2.69 9.94 -35.94
CA ILE A 709 -3.37 10.12 -34.65
C ILE A 709 -4.87 9.80 -34.77
N PRO A 710 -5.38 8.75 -34.11
CA PRO A 710 -6.79 8.41 -34.17
C PRO A 710 -7.68 9.36 -33.34
N GLU A 711 -8.99 9.33 -33.58
CA GLU A 711 -10.00 10.23 -33.00
C GLU A 711 -9.99 10.28 -31.48
N ASP A 712 -9.76 9.14 -30.82
CA ASP A 712 -9.73 8.99 -29.37
C ASP A 712 -8.45 9.57 -28.74
N TYR A 713 -7.40 9.85 -29.56
CA TYR A 713 -6.16 10.48 -29.15
C TYR A 713 -6.00 11.93 -29.64
N ARG A 714 -6.99 12.53 -30.29
CA ARG A 714 -6.91 13.91 -30.83
C ARG A 714 -6.54 14.96 -29.80
N ARG A 715 -6.82 14.71 -28.51
CA ARG A 715 -6.46 15.61 -27.41
C ARG A 715 -5.01 15.52 -26.98
N THR A 716 -4.34 14.44 -27.37
CA THR A 716 -2.93 14.20 -27.07
C THR A 716 -2.15 14.02 -28.37
N PRO A 717 -2.06 15.06 -29.23
CA PRO A 717 -1.49 14.95 -30.57
C PRO A 717 0.01 14.62 -30.57
N LYS A 718 0.66 14.67 -29.42
CA LYS A 718 2.06 14.27 -29.21
C LYS A 718 2.17 12.89 -28.53
N ILE A 719 1.19 12.01 -28.68
CA ILE A 719 1.24 10.65 -28.13
C ILE A 719 2.31 9.83 -28.83
N HIS A 720 2.45 10.01 -30.13
CA HIS A 720 3.57 9.54 -30.96
C HIS A 720 3.87 10.55 -32.06
N CYS A 721 5.01 10.42 -32.73
CA CYS A 721 5.31 11.02 -34.03
C CYS A 721 5.45 9.90 -35.06
N CYS A 722 5.20 10.19 -36.32
CA CYS A 722 5.30 9.22 -37.41
C CYS A 722 5.78 9.88 -38.70
N TYR A 723 6.82 9.29 -39.32
CA TYR A 723 7.45 9.75 -40.56
C TYR A 723 7.46 8.65 -41.55
N LEU A 724 7.19 8.98 -42.84
CA LEU A 724 7.42 8.10 -44.00
C LEU A 724 8.76 8.48 -44.60
N VAL A 725 9.72 7.54 -44.51
CA VAL A 725 11.10 7.77 -44.99
C VAL A 725 11.39 6.91 -46.21
N ARG A 726 11.95 7.51 -47.28
CA ARG A 726 12.25 6.86 -48.57
C ARG A 726 13.65 7.23 -49.03
N LYS A 727 14.24 6.42 -49.91
CA LYS A 727 15.42 6.79 -50.61
C LYS A 727 15.14 7.95 -51.59
N ILE A 728 16.04 8.90 -51.68
CA ILE A 728 15.97 9.95 -52.67
C ILE A 728 16.41 9.30 -53.99
N CYS A 729 15.48 9.22 -54.97
CA CYS A 729 15.83 8.80 -56.32
C CYS A 729 16.83 9.82 -56.91
N ARG A 730 18.04 9.39 -57.18
CA ARG A 730 19.04 10.18 -57.94
C ARG A 730 18.76 10.12 -59.44
#